data_30c8591e118ccdf82fff8c77ecc4daad
#
_entry.id   30c8591e118ccdf82fff8c77ecc4daad
#
_cell.length_a   1.000
_cell.length_b   1.000
_cell.length_c   1.000
_cell.angle_alpha   90.00
_cell.angle_beta   90.00
_cell.angle_gamma   90.00
#
_symmetry.space_group_name_H-M   'P 1'
#
loop_
_entity.id
_entity.type
_entity.pdbx_description
1 polymer ?
#
loop_
_entity_poly.entity_id
_entity_poly.type
_entity_poly.pdbx_seq_one_letter_code
_entity_poly.pdbx_strand_id
1 'polypeptide(L)'
;MGAAVAALAAPLLLAAANLAVPPRSELNRPWPFFTAEEPEEPPLRAPIDALNSFAMPPGYAVELVAAEPLVQDPILMEFDGDGRLWVMELPGWAHNLSMENSLEPVNRLVVLDDTDNDGVFDNRTVFADKLVLPRAFKILAGGCALIGEPPTLWKACDTDRDLKADTKEKVADGFARLGVLEHGANGLFWGMDNLLVVSEHEWNVAYKAGQFATVPGLRRGQWGVTQDDAGRIYRNVNTDPLFVDYVSPDYYARNPDLVRTRGLYENLVDQEKTNIWPAHPTFGLNRGYRREVFRADGTASYYGGVSSPLIYRGTRLPADVQGMGFVADGATNIVHLLRLKDDGQGRMAAEDFYAKGEFLASTDVRFRPTALAGGPDGSFYVADMYRGVSQDGPLQTDYLRDYITKRGLARGIGHGRIYRVVHVSANGAAAPMPRDARPQMSRDTTAALVAHLSHPNGWWRDTAQQHLVQRADPKSEPLLVKLAKDLKADWRSRLHALWTLDGMGAMRADLALLAMRDAKAELRAAGLRLAESSLAKGDQKLIKAVLTLAGDGNWQVRLQAAATLGALPDAARTQPMIALLSVHGDDPVLVDAALSGLKGNELPVLTALAAARAAPREAVAMLAGALAKRRDAATGQQLVALAARDDLPAPVRTALLDGLALGFAGGAQTGGNAVAGGRAGGNIPGVSRQRGGGNRFELPADPRSLAVLAAGKDALAEPAKKLLALVTWPGRPAPPALPPRSASEEALFRRGQSIYVEQCSGCHQVQGQGQATVAPPLAGSKRVAANGDVPVRILTNGLEGKIGLMPPLGSAMNDEEVAAVLTYVRQSWGNTGTPLPPAAVKEWRLAFAHRTTPGSEKDIDAPQR
;
A
#
# COMPACT_ATOMS: atom_id res chain seq x y z
N MET A 1 25.95 -30.18 33.39
CA MET A 1 24.84 -29.37 32.82
C MET A 1 24.73 -29.47 31.29
N GLY A 2 25.70 -30.03 30.58
CA GLY A 2 25.70 -30.14 29.10
C GLY A 2 24.91 -31.32 28.49
N ALA A 3 24.38 -32.25 29.29
CA ALA A 3 23.65 -33.41 28.74
C ALA A 3 22.10 -33.21 28.67
N ALA A 4 21.55 -32.19 29.33
CA ALA A 4 20.10 -31.95 29.34
C ALA A 4 19.62 -31.10 28.16
N VAL A 5 20.50 -30.30 27.53
CA VAL A 5 20.13 -29.41 26.40
C VAL A 5 20.11 -30.15 25.07
N ALA A 6 20.98 -31.15 24.89
CA ALA A 6 21.01 -31.97 23.69
C ALA A 6 19.79 -32.91 23.54
N ALA A 7 19.12 -33.24 24.67
CA ALA A 7 17.91 -34.08 24.65
C ALA A 7 16.62 -33.33 24.25
N LEU A 8 16.63 -31.99 24.32
CA LEU A 8 15.46 -31.16 23.95
C LEU A 8 15.43 -30.76 22.46
N ALA A 9 16.59 -30.75 21.78
CA ALA A 9 16.65 -30.42 20.36
C ALA A 9 16.19 -31.59 19.45
N ALA A 10 16.35 -32.82 19.86
CA ALA A 10 15.95 -33.99 19.06
C ALA A 10 14.42 -34.17 18.89
N PRO A 11 13.58 -33.82 19.89
CA PRO A 11 12.12 -33.89 19.71
C PRO A 11 11.54 -32.77 18.84
N LEU A 12 12.21 -31.61 18.68
CA LEU A 12 11.75 -30.48 17.88
C LEU A 12 11.71 -30.79 16.37
N LEU A 13 12.68 -31.54 15.86
CA LEU A 13 12.75 -32.00 14.47
C LEU A 13 11.73 -33.12 14.15
N LEU A 14 11.34 -33.93 15.14
CA LEU A 14 10.39 -35.02 14.96
C LEU A 14 8.92 -34.56 14.99
N ALA A 15 8.57 -33.49 15.70
CA ALA A 15 7.20 -33.00 15.80
C ALA A 15 6.74 -32.36 14.49
N ALA A 16 7.63 -31.72 13.76
CA ALA A 16 7.32 -31.15 12.43
C ALA A 16 7.13 -32.24 11.33
N ALA A 17 7.71 -33.42 11.52
CA ALA A 17 7.64 -34.51 10.55
C ALA A 17 6.34 -35.35 10.60
N ASN A 18 5.52 -35.16 11.62
CA ASN A 18 4.30 -35.95 11.84
C ASN A 18 3.00 -35.28 11.44
N LEU A 19 3.05 -34.09 10.87
CA LEU A 19 1.88 -33.52 10.18
C LEU A 19 1.69 -34.35 8.91
N ALA A 20 0.60 -35.12 8.85
CA ALA A 20 0.20 -35.88 7.67
C ALA A 20 -0.18 -34.88 6.55
N VAL A 21 0.84 -34.32 5.88
CA VAL A 21 0.68 -33.45 4.73
C VAL A 21 0.30 -34.32 3.53
N PRO A 22 -0.81 -34.05 2.85
CA PRO A 22 -1.24 -34.85 1.70
C PRO A 22 -0.19 -34.82 0.58
N PRO A 23 -0.02 -35.95 -0.14
CA PRO A 23 0.93 -36.00 -1.24
C PRO A 23 0.59 -35.00 -2.35
N ARG A 24 1.60 -34.50 -3.04
CA ARG A 24 1.50 -33.52 -4.15
C ARG A 24 0.51 -33.91 -5.25
N SER A 25 0.29 -35.22 -5.43
CA SER A 25 -0.70 -35.78 -6.37
C SER A 25 -2.15 -35.46 -6.01
N GLU A 26 -2.40 -34.99 -4.80
CA GLU A 26 -3.72 -34.65 -4.29
C GLU A 26 -4.05 -33.15 -4.33
N LEU A 27 -3.23 -32.33 -4.98
CA LEU A 27 -3.42 -30.86 -5.13
C LEU A 27 -4.73 -30.45 -5.85
N ASN A 28 -5.48 -31.39 -6.40
CA ASN A 28 -6.82 -31.13 -6.96
C ASN A 28 -7.92 -31.04 -5.90
N ARG A 29 -7.62 -31.27 -4.64
CA ARG A 29 -8.53 -31.12 -3.49
C ARG A 29 -8.26 -29.79 -2.80
N PRO A 30 -9.22 -29.28 -2.00
CA PRO A 30 -8.93 -28.17 -1.09
C PRO A 30 -7.69 -28.48 -0.25
N TRP A 31 -6.75 -27.57 -0.21
CA TRP A 31 -5.53 -27.66 0.56
C TRP A 31 -5.49 -26.56 1.61
N PRO A 32 -5.20 -26.83 2.88
CA PRO A 32 -5.05 -28.15 3.52
C PRO A 32 -6.38 -28.90 3.61
N PHE A 33 -6.31 -30.23 3.66
CA PHE A 33 -7.49 -31.09 3.63
C PHE A 33 -8.36 -31.10 4.87
N PHE A 34 -7.87 -30.67 5.98
CA PHE A 34 -8.62 -30.79 7.21
C PHE A 34 -9.22 -29.46 7.60
N THR A 35 -10.51 -29.50 7.88
CA THR A 35 -11.17 -28.48 8.65
C THR A 35 -11.24 -29.03 10.07
N ALA A 36 -10.38 -28.53 10.95
CA ALA A 36 -10.56 -28.78 12.37
C ALA A 36 -11.85 -28.10 12.81
N GLU A 37 -12.66 -28.80 13.63
CA GLU A 37 -13.77 -28.13 14.30
C GLU A 37 -13.21 -27.00 15.18
N GLU A 38 -13.87 -25.86 15.14
CA GLU A 38 -13.47 -24.74 15.97
C GLU A 38 -13.92 -24.99 17.43
N PRO A 39 -13.01 -25.09 18.40
CA PRO A 39 -13.38 -25.30 19.80
C PRO A 39 -14.17 -24.12 20.36
N GLU A 40 -15.08 -24.37 21.30
CA GLU A 40 -15.84 -23.30 21.96
C GLU A 40 -14.93 -22.27 22.63
N GLU A 41 -13.90 -22.72 23.35
CA GLU A 41 -12.83 -21.87 23.87
C GLU A 41 -11.48 -22.36 23.34
N PRO A 42 -10.91 -21.74 22.31
CA PRO A 42 -9.61 -22.10 21.77
C PRO A 42 -8.50 -21.96 22.84
N PRO A 43 -7.74 -23.02 23.12
CA PRO A 43 -6.71 -22.97 24.14
C PRO A 43 -5.55 -22.05 23.74
N LEU A 44 -4.88 -21.49 24.75
CA LEU A 44 -3.53 -20.92 24.57
C LEU A 44 -2.56 -22.10 24.50
N ARG A 45 -1.93 -22.32 23.34
CA ARG A 45 -0.95 -23.39 23.13
C ARG A 45 0.41 -22.96 23.60
N ALA A 46 1.17 -23.86 24.18
CA ALA A 46 2.60 -23.63 24.36
C ALA A 46 3.29 -23.46 22.98
N PRO A 47 4.38 -22.67 22.88
CA PRO A 47 5.02 -22.39 21.60
C PRO A 47 5.39 -23.65 20.80
N ILE A 48 5.88 -24.68 21.48
CA ILE A 48 6.23 -25.95 20.83
C ILE A 48 4.98 -26.71 20.33
N ASP A 49 3.88 -26.65 21.07
CA ASP A 49 2.65 -27.35 20.71
C ASP A 49 1.94 -26.67 19.54
N ALA A 50 2.18 -25.38 19.32
CA ALA A 50 1.64 -24.64 18.20
C ALA A 50 2.17 -25.15 16.85
N LEU A 51 3.38 -25.72 16.81
CA LEU A 51 3.93 -26.32 15.58
C LEU A 51 3.03 -27.42 15.03
N ASN A 52 2.30 -28.13 15.89
CA ASN A 52 1.36 -29.19 15.50
C ASN A 52 0.08 -28.65 14.86
N SER A 53 -0.15 -27.33 14.87
CA SER A 53 -1.31 -26.71 14.25
C SER A 53 -1.09 -26.35 12.78
N PHE A 54 0.13 -26.40 12.27
CA PHE A 54 0.46 -25.97 10.92
C PHE A 54 0.29 -27.08 9.88
N ALA A 55 -0.22 -26.68 8.74
CA ALA A 55 -0.28 -27.47 7.51
C ALA A 55 0.49 -26.75 6.40
N MET A 56 1.33 -27.48 5.68
CA MET A 56 2.19 -27.00 4.61
C MET A 56 2.29 -28.01 3.47
N PRO A 57 2.64 -27.59 2.24
CA PRO A 57 2.96 -28.52 1.16
C PRO A 57 4.12 -29.43 1.51
N PRO A 58 4.18 -30.67 0.94
CA PRO A 58 5.31 -31.57 1.12
C PRO A 58 6.65 -30.90 0.77
N GLY A 59 7.67 -31.14 1.56
CA GLY A 59 9.01 -30.58 1.38
C GLY A 59 9.23 -29.24 2.10
N TYR A 60 8.26 -28.77 2.87
CA TYR A 60 8.42 -27.57 3.71
C TYR A 60 8.13 -27.88 5.17
N ALA A 61 8.77 -27.12 6.06
CA ALA A 61 8.54 -27.18 7.50
C ALA A 61 8.70 -25.80 8.13
N VAL A 62 8.14 -25.65 9.33
CA VAL A 62 8.27 -24.48 10.18
C VAL A 62 9.17 -24.83 11.37
N GLU A 63 10.15 -24.00 11.65
CA GLU A 63 10.99 -24.08 12.84
C GLU A 63 10.66 -22.90 13.76
N LEU A 64 10.51 -23.17 15.05
CA LEU A 64 10.34 -22.14 16.07
C LEU A 64 11.71 -21.54 16.41
N VAL A 65 11.93 -20.26 16.15
CA VAL A 65 13.23 -19.60 16.37
C VAL A 65 13.21 -18.57 17.50
N ALA A 66 12.03 -18.08 17.90
CA ALA A 66 11.83 -17.30 19.10
C ALA A 66 10.39 -17.44 19.58
N ALA A 67 10.17 -17.35 20.90
CA ALA A 67 8.85 -17.39 21.52
C ALA A 67 8.80 -16.55 22.79
N GLU A 68 7.62 -16.38 23.34
CA GLU A 68 7.43 -15.78 24.65
C GLU A 68 8.24 -16.55 25.74
N PRO A 69 8.89 -15.89 26.68
CA PRO A 69 8.87 -14.45 26.96
C PRO A 69 9.92 -13.64 26.17
N LEU A 70 10.71 -14.29 25.30
CA LEU A 70 11.79 -13.62 24.57
C LEU A 70 11.26 -12.61 23.54
N VAL A 71 10.11 -12.92 22.92
CA VAL A 71 9.37 -12.03 22.03
C VAL A 71 7.90 -11.99 22.44
N GLN A 72 7.28 -10.80 22.37
CA GLN A 72 5.91 -10.58 22.78
C GLN A 72 5.17 -9.68 21.77
N ASP A 73 3.98 -10.13 21.32
CA ASP A 73 3.10 -9.36 20.42
C ASP A 73 3.84 -8.74 19.22
N PRO A 74 4.65 -9.51 18.44
CA PRO A 74 5.45 -8.98 17.34
C PRO A 74 4.56 -8.52 16.19
N ILE A 75 4.86 -7.33 15.64
CA ILE A 75 4.12 -6.79 14.48
C ILE A 75 5.01 -6.55 13.27
N LEU A 76 6.28 -6.30 13.46
CA LEU A 76 7.28 -6.09 12.41
C LEU A 76 8.60 -6.70 12.83
N MET A 77 9.39 -7.15 11.86
CA MET A 77 10.73 -7.67 12.10
C MET A 77 11.67 -7.38 10.93
N GLU A 78 12.94 -7.21 11.23
CA GLU A 78 14.00 -6.98 10.25
C GLU A 78 15.33 -7.52 10.80
N PHE A 79 16.18 -8.07 9.92
CA PHE A 79 17.54 -8.45 10.28
C PHE A 79 18.51 -7.28 10.07
N ASP A 80 19.39 -7.02 11.03
CA ASP A 80 20.49 -6.09 10.86
C ASP A 80 21.67 -6.71 10.08
N GLY A 81 22.63 -5.87 9.69
CA GLY A 81 23.79 -6.31 8.93
C GLY A 81 24.72 -7.29 9.65
N ASP A 82 24.48 -7.58 10.92
CA ASP A 82 25.20 -8.57 11.71
C ASP A 82 24.37 -9.83 12.01
N GLY A 83 23.15 -9.93 11.43
CA GLY A 83 22.29 -11.11 11.54
C GLY A 83 21.43 -11.16 12.79
N ARG A 84 21.39 -10.11 13.60
CA ARG A 84 20.47 -10.01 14.73
C ARG A 84 19.08 -9.68 14.23
N LEU A 85 18.06 -10.21 14.89
CA LEU A 85 16.68 -9.98 14.53
C LEU A 85 16.08 -8.85 15.39
N TRP A 86 15.71 -7.76 14.76
CA TRP A 86 15.02 -6.65 15.40
C TRP A 86 13.52 -6.83 15.27
N VAL A 87 12.80 -6.67 16.37
CA VAL A 87 11.35 -6.91 16.43
C VAL A 87 10.64 -5.72 17.08
N MET A 88 9.62 -5.21 16.40
CA MET A 88 8.69 -4.24 16.98
C MET A 88 7.59 -5.00 17.71
N GLU A 89 7.51 -4.80 19.02
CA GLU A 89 6.51 -5.39 19.90
C GLU A 89 5.40 -4.40 20.22
N LEU A 90 4.14 -4.83 20.13
CA LEU A 90 2.97 -3.97 20.33
C LEU A 90 2.01 -4.53 21.40
N PRO A 91 2.44 -4.78 22.65
CA PRO A 91 1.57 -5.30 23.71
C PRO A 91 0.41 -4.37 24.06
N GLY A 92 0.50 -3.07 23.78
CA GLY A 92 -0.60 -2.12 23.98
C GLY A 92 -1.76 -2.27 23.00
N TRP A 93 -1.56 -2.92 21.86
CA TRP A 93 -2.60 -3.12 20.87
C TRP A 93 -3.57 -4.21 21.26
N ALA A 94 -4.87 -3.98 21.05
CA ALA A 94 -5.94 -4.94 21.36
C ALA A 94 -5.84 -5.57 22.76
N HIS A 95 -5.42 -4.77 23.75
CA HIS A 95 -5.31 -5.18 25.13
C HIS A 95 -6.65 -5.57 25.74
N ASN A 96 -7.71 -4.92 25.27
CA ASN A 96 -9.09 -5.22 25.55
C ASN A 96 -9.97 -4.93 24.32
N LEU A 97 -11.25 -5.29 24.39
CA LEU A 97 -12.19 -5.08 23.30
C LEU A 97 -12.48 -3.60 23.00
N SER A 98 -12.34 -2.72 23.99
CA SER A 98 -12.56 -1.28 23.83
C SER A 98 -11.35 -0.56 23.23
N MET A 99 -10.16 -1.17 23.22
CA MET A 99 -8.90 -0.59 22.75
C MET A 99 -8.45 0.65 23.54
N GLU A 100 -8.96 0.85 24.75
CA GLU A 100 -8.71 2.06 25.57
C GLU A 100 -7.24 2.31 25.83
N ASN A 101 -6.43 1.25 25.97
CA ASN A 101 -5.02 1.33 26.35
C ASN A 101 -4.07 1.33 25.14
N SER A 102 -4.57 1.42 23.91
CA SER A 102 -3.73 1.35 22.71
C SER A 102 -2.73 2.50 22.57
N LEU A 103 -2.97 3.60 23.27
CA LEU A 103 -2.07 4.77 23.29
C LEU A 103 -1.17 4.85 24.53
N GLU A 104 -1.12 3.81 25.35
CA GLU A 104 -0.20 3.75 26.46
C GLU A 104 1.24 3.51 25.98
N PRO A 105 2.26 4.10 26.65
CA PRO A 105 3.66 3.96 26.28
C PRO A 105 4.24 2.63 26.78
N VAL A 106 3.74 1.52 26.26
CA VAL A 106 4.13 0.16 26.69
C VAL A 106 4.81 -0.67 25.60
N ASN A 107 4.91 -0.11 24.39
CA ASN A 107 5.45 -0.82 23.24
C ASN A 107 6.97 -0.64 23.15
N ARG A 108 7.62 -1.53 22.36
CA ARG A 108 9.09 -1.63 22.37
C ARG A 108 9.64 -2.00 21.00
N LEU A 109 10.87 -1.59 20.73
CA LEU A 109 11.74 -2.18 19.72
C LEU A 109 12.80 -3.01 20.43
N VAL A 110 12.86 -4.29 20.11
CA VAL A 110 13.80 -5.23 20.75
C VAL A 110 14.75 -5.83 19.71
N VAL A 111 15.93 -6.27 20.18
CA VAL A 111 16.94 -6.96 19.40
C VAL A 111 17.10 -8.36 19.97
N LEU A 112 16.92 -9.36 19.12
CA LEU A 112 17.16 -10.77 19.46
C LEU A 112 18.48 -11.20 18.84
N ASP A 113 19.29 -11.91 19.61
CA ASP A 113 20.56 -12.46 19.18
C ASP A 113 20.58 -13.98 19.44
N ASP A 114 21.18 -14.72 18.51
CA ASP A 114 21.47 -16.14 18.63
C ASP A 114 22.94 -16.27 19.04
N THR A 115 23.21 -16.40 20.36
CA THR A 115 24.55 -16.24 20.90
C THR A 115 25.41 -17.52 20.77
N ASP A 116 24.78 -18.68 20.63
CA ASP A 116 25.44 -19.97 20.50
C ASP A 116 25.47 -20.55 19.08
N ASN A 117 24.88 -19.86 18.13
CA ASN A 117 24.84 -20.19 16.69
C ASN A 117 24.04 -21.45 16.34
N ASP A 118 23.01 -21.78 17.09
CA ASP A 118 22.19 -22.95 16.81
C ASP A 118 21.03 -22.61 15.84
N GLY A 119 20.83 -21.32 15.54
CA GLY A 119 19.77 -20.82 14.66
C GLY A 119 18.46 -20.52 15.39
N VAL A 120 18.47 -20.57 16.74
CA VAL A 120 17.38 -20.13 17.61
C VAL A 120 17.85 -18.93 18.41
N PHE A 121 17.03 -17.93 18.55
CA PHE A 121 17.39 -16.74 19.33
C PHE A 121 17.28 -17.03 20.81
N ASP A 122 18.29 -16.69 21.57
CA ASP A 122 18.44 -17.00 22.99
C ASP A 122 18.67 -15.77 23.88
N ASN A 123 18.99 -14.64 23.28
CA ASN A 123 19.23 -13.39 24.00
C ASN A 123 18.33 -12.27 23.50
N ARG A 124 17.94 -11.36 24.40
CA ARG A 124 17.04 -10.24 24.11
C ARG A 124 17.54 -8.95 24.75
N THR A 125 17.67 -7.92 23.97
CA THR A 125 17.94 -6.54 24.43
C THR A 125 16.80 -5.62 24.02
N VAL A 126 16.34 -4.75 24.92
CA VAL A 126 15.37 -3.69 24.59
C VAL A 126 16.15 -2.50 24.04
N PHE A 127 16.01 -2.23 22.73
CA PHE A 127 16.65 -1.11 22.07
C PHE A 127 15.96 0.22 22.40
N ALA A 128 14.64 0.26 22.32
CA ALA A 128 13.84 1.42 22.69
C ALA A 128 12.54 0.96 23.35
N ASP A 129 12.19 1.59 24.47
CA ASP A 129 10.96 1.29 25.21
C ASP A 129 10.02 2.52 25.28
N LYS A 130 8.89 2.33 25.96
CA LYS A 130 7.87 3.37 26.20
C LYS A 130 7.38 4.04 24.92
N LEU A 131 7.31 3.28 23.84
CA LEU A 131 6.81 3.77 22.57
C LEU A 131 5.28 3.81 22.57
N VAL A 132 4.71 4.86 21.98
CA VAL A 132 3.27 5.03 21.82
C VAL A 132 2.89 4.62 20.41
N LEU A 133 2.21 3.48 20.27
CA LEU A 133 1.69 2.96 19.00
C LEU A 133 2.73 3.04 17.84
N PRO A 134 3.95 2.51 18.00
CA PRO A 134 4.92 2.51 16.92
C PRO A 134 4.42 1.65 15.76
N ARG A 135 4.62 2.12 14.52
CA ARG A 135 4.02 1.50 13.32
C ARG A 135 5.03 1.14 12.26
N ALA A 136 6.25 1.57 12.40
CA ALA A 136 7.31 1.32 11.45
C ALA A 136 8.66 1.46 12.13
N PHE A 137 9.63 0.71 11.65
CA PHE A 137 11.04 0.98 11.94
C PHE A 137 11.90 0.61 10.74
N LYS A 138 13.11 1.13 10.71
CA LYS A 138 14.15 0.76 9.73
C LYS A 138 15.50 0.80 10.41
N ILE A 139 16.20 -0.31 10.40
CA ILE A 139 17.57 -0.41 10.91
C ILE A 139 18.51 0.40 10.01
N LEU A 140 19.41 1.14 10.61
CA LEU A 140 20.43 1.92 9.93
C LEU A 140 21.82 1.38 10.27
N ALA A 141 22.78 1.60 9.39
CA ALA A 141 24.17 1.31 9.71
C ALA A 141 24.64 2.17 10.90
N GLY A 142 25.54 1.61 11.72
CA GLY A 142 26.13 2.35 12.84
C GLY A 142 25.32 2.35 14.13
N GLY A 143 24.43 1.34 14.34
CA GLY A 143 23.71 1.18 15.60
C GLY A 143 22.49 2.11 15.76
N CYS A 144 21.96 2.61 14.67
CA CYS A 144 20.77 3.48 14.70
C CYS A 144 19.53 2.77 14.11
N ALA A 145 18.35 3.28 14.45
CA ALA A 145 17.10 2.93 13.80
C ALA A 145 16.23 4.17 13.58
N LEU A 146 15.50 4.21 12.45
CA LEU A 146 14.33 5.05 12.33
C LEU A 146 13.14 4.37 13.01
N ILE A 147 12.35 5.13 13.74
CA ILE A 147 11.15 4.64 14.44
C ILE A 147 9.98 5.58 14.09
N GLY A 148 8.98 5.03 13.45
CA GLY A 148 7.72 5.71 13.14
C GLY A 148 6.75 5.61 14.31
N GLU A 149 6.75 6.58 15.17
CA GLU A 149 5.88 6.71 16.34
C GLU A 149 4.97 7.93 16.14
N PRO A 150 3.68 7.76 15.86
CA PRO A 150 2.80 8.88 15.55
C PRO A 150 2.79 9.97 16.63
N PRO A 151 2.84 11.25 16.24
CA PRO A 151 2.88 11.77 14.86
C PRO A 151 4.30 12.01 14.31
N THR A 152 5.33 11.43 14.88
CA THR A 152 6.73 11.76 14.60
C THR A 152 7.51 10.58 14.05
N LEU A 153 8.39 10.84 13.10
CA LEU A 153 9.45 9.94 12.69
C LEU A 153 10.72 10.30 13.47
N TRP A 154 11.22 9.36 14.24
CA TRP A 154 12.40 9.48 15.07
C TRP A 154 13.59 8.73 14.47
N LYS A 155 14.80 9.21 14.79
CA LYS A 155 16.04 8.46 14.66
C LYS A 155 16.59 8.23 16.05
N ALA A 156 16.71 6.97 16.44
CA ALA A 156 17.28 6.54 17.72
C ALA A 156 18.61 5.85 17.46
N CYS A 157 19.64 6.14 18.27
CA CYS A 157 20.99 5.59 18.10
C CYS A 157 21.55 5.06 19.40
N ASP A 158 22.18 3.90 19.31
CA ASP A 158 23.10 3.32 20.27
C ASP A 158 24.51 3.87 19.97
N THR A 159 25.10 4.58 20.92
CA THR A 159 26.40 5.26 20.76
C THR A 159 27.55 4.53 21.44
N ASP A 160 27.25 3.65 22.39
CA ASP A 160 28.24 2.89 23.16
C ASP A 160 28.27 1.38 22.80
N ARG A 161 27.37 0.93 21.93
CA ARG A 161 27.28 -0.43 21.41
C ARG A 161 26.76 -1.47 22.39
N ASP A 162 25.87 -1.08 23.29
CA ASP A 162 25.18 -1.98 24.21
C ASP A 162 23.81 -2.46 23.67
N LEU A 163 23.46 -2.11 22.45
CA LEU A 163 22.19 -2.38 21.77
C LEU A 163 20.98 -1.69 22.39
N LYS A 164 21.21 -0.54 23.06
CA LYS A 164 20.17 0.34 23.58
C LYS A 164 20.30 1.74 22.99
N ALA A 165 19.21 2.39 22.76
CA ALA A 165 19.23 3.75 22.22
C ALA A 165 19.59 4.77 23.31
N ASP A 166 20.72 5.46 23.15
CA ASP A 166 21.15 6.56 24.00
C ASP A 166 20.55 7.91 23.58
N THR A 167 20.27 8.04 22.27
CA THR A 167 19.78 9.27 21.68
C THR A 167 18.50 9.03 20.88
N LYS A 168 17.61 10.02 20.85
CA LYS A 168 16.38 10.01 20.06
C LYS A 168 16.16 11.39 19.46
N GLU A 169 16.36 11.52 18.15
CA GLU A 169 16.29 12.77 17.39
C GLU A 169 15.08 12.76 16.45
N LYS A 170 14.42 13.92 16.32
CA LYS A 170 13.30 14.06 15.38
C LYS A 170 13.82 14.20 13.95
N VAL A 171 13.30 13.35 13.04
CA VAL A 171 13.54 13.42 11.60
C VAL A 171 12.44 14.20 10.90
N ALA A 172 11.17 13.91 11.20
CA ALA A 172 10.03 14.58 10.59
C ALA A 172 8.80 14.51 11.49
N ASP A 173 7.91 15.50 11.36
CA ASP A 173 6.57 15.46 11.93
C ASP A 173 5.55 15.00 10.88
N GLY A 174 4.38 14.58 11.34
CA GLY A 174 3.27 14.17 10.48
C GLY A 174 3.34 12.72 10.00
N PHE A 175 4.18 11.88 10.63
CA PHE A 175 4.20 10.45 10.40
C PHE A 175 2.98 9.80 11.02
N ALA A 176 1.99 9.49 10.20
CA ALA A 176 0.68 9.00 10.61
C ALA A 176 -0.16 10.02 11.42
N ARG A 177 -1.43 9.70 11.59
CA ARG A 177 -2.40 10.48 12.38
C ARG A 177 -3.03 9.55 13.41
N LEU A 178 -3.38 10.09 14.57
CA LEU A 178 -3.98 9.33 15.67
C LEU A 178 -5.50 9.10 15.52
N GLY A 179 -6.08 9.25 14.34
CA GLY A 179 -7.53 9.12 14.13
C GLY A 179 -8.02 7.68 14.24
N VAL A 180 -7.89 6.92 13.18
CA VAL A 180 -8.17 5.47 13.17
C VAL A 180 -6.87 4.76 13.47
N LEU A 181 -6.75 4.14 14.64
CA LEU A 181 -5.49 3.58 15.12
C LEU A 181 -4.98 2.43 14.24
N GLU A 182 -5.87 1.61 13.70
CA GLU A 182 -5.52 0.54 12.79
C GLU A 182 -4.94 1.06 11.47
N HIS A 183 -5.48 2.16 10.94
CA HIS A 183 -5.11 2.72 9.64
C HIS A 183 -4.16 3.91 9.78
N GLY A 184 -2.89 3.71 9.55
CA GLY A 184 -1.89 4.76 9.59
C GLY A 184 -0.60 4.40 8.87
N ALA A 185 0.27 5.40 8.66
CA ALA A 185 1.55 5.21 8.00
C ALA A 185 2.36 4.08 8.63
N ASN A 186 2.94 3.25 7.77
CA ASN A 186 3.80 2.13 8.16
C ASN A 186 4.78 1.80 7.01
N GLY A 187 5.60 0.76 7.17
CA GLY A 187 6.61 0.39 6.19
C GLY A 187 8.00 0.91 6.58
N LEU A 188 8.47 2.01 5.99
CA LEU A 188 9.87 2.47 6.01
C LEU A 188 10.80 1.45 5.33
N PHE A 189 10.36 0.95 4.19
CA PHE A 189 11.14 0.00 3.40
C PHE A 189 12.21 0.73 2.59
N TRP A 190 13.48 0.37 2.76
CA TRP A 190 14.59 0.91 1.97
C TRP A 190 14.59 0.26 0.58
N GLY A 191 14.09 0.98 -0.41
CA GLY A 191 14.05 0.53 -1.80
C GLY A 191 15.42 0.55 -2.47
N MET A 192 15.54 -0.15 -3.59
CA MET A 192 16.77 -0.21 -4.38
C MET A 192 17.23 1.17 -4.87
N ASP A 193 16.30 2.09 -5.09
CA ASP A 193 16.57 3.49 -5.48
C ASP A 193 16.92 4.40 -4.28
N ASN A 194 17.22 3.82 -3.12
CA ASN A 194 17.58 4.50 -1.87
C ASN A 194 16.48 5.42 -1.32
N LEU A 195 15.23 5.22 -1.77
CA LEU A 195 14.06 5.84 -1.19
C LEU A 195 13.48 4.92 -0.11
N LEU A 196 13.25 5.44 1.10
CA LEU A 196 12.49 4.73 2.11
C LEU A 196 11.01 4.93 1.82
N VAL A 197 10.39 3.86 1.39
CA VAL A 197 9.00 3.83 0.96
C VAL A 197 8.09 3.68 2.17
N VAL A 198 7.08 4.52 2.25
CA VAL A 198 6.07 4.50 3.31
C VAL A 198 4.72 4.09 2.74
N SER A 199 4.06 3.13 3.37
CA SER A 199 2.68 2.77 3.06
C SER A 199 1.72 3.72 3.78
N GLU A 200 0.57 3.96 3.17
CA GLU A 200 -0.52 4.78 3.70
C GLU A 200 -0.11 6.22 4.06
N HIS A 201 0.88 6.79 3.35
CA HIS A 201 1.36 8.15 3.58
C HIS A 201 1.56 8.95 2.29
N GLU A 202 1.48 10.28 2.40
CA GLU A 202 1.65 11.22 1.28
C GLU A 202 3.11 11.63 1.03
N TRP A 203 4.06 11.17 1.80
CA TRP A 203 5.50 11.36 1.56
C TRP A 203 6.28 10.07 1.83
N ASN A 204 7.43 9.99 1.23
CA ASN A 204 8.48 9.01 1.50
C ASN A 204 9.68 9.71 2.13
N VAL A 205 10.72 8.96 2.48
CA VAL A 205 11.94 9.53 3.06
C VAL A 205 13.12 9.24 2.14
N ALA A 206 13.78 10.28 1.66
CA ALA A 206 15.04 10.15 0.94
C ALA A 206 16.21 10.21 1.91
N TYR A 207 17.22 9.37 1.67
CA TYR A 207 18.51 9.47 2.34
C TYR A 207 19.54 9.95 1.33
N LYS A 208 20.20 11.07 1.61
CA LYS A 208 21.25 11.62 0.75
C LYS A 208 22.31 12.33 1.58
N ALA A 209 23.57 12.00 1.32
CA ALA A 209 24.73 12.63 1.96
C ALA A 209 24.63 12.68 3.50
N GLY A 210 24.18 11.60 4.13
CA GLY A 210 24.05 11.50 5.59
C GLY A 210 22.77 12.09 6.20
N GLN A 211 21.89 12.68 5.37
CA GLN A 211 20.68 13.36 5.83
C GLN A 211 19.42 12.64 5.35
N PHE A 212 18.39 12.63 6.20
CA PHE A 212 17.04 12.22 5.86
C PHE A 212 16.20 13.43 5.51
N ALA A 213 15.40 13.33 4.46
CA ALA A 213 14.46 14.37 4.06
C ALA A 213 13.16 13.74 3.57
N THR A 214 12.03 14.33 3.93
CA THR A 214 10.75 13.92 3.35
C THR A 214 10.66 14.38 1.90
N VAL A 215 10.16 13.50 1.04
CA VAL A 215 9.92 13.79 -0.37
C VAL A 215 8.46 13.50 -0.70
N PRO A 216 7.80 14.32 -1.52
CA PRO A 216 6.43 14.10 -1.90
C PRO A 216 6.24 12.72 -2.51
N GLY A 217 5.15 12.06 -2.14
CA GLY A 217 4.72 10.80 -2.69
C GLY A 217 3.21 10.79 -2.87
N LEU A 218 2.65 9.63 -3.11
CA LEU A 218 1.21 9.43 -3.15
C LEU A 218 0.85 8.36 -2.12
N ARG A 219 -0.20 8.63 -1.34
CA ARG A 219 -0.68 7.70 -0.34
C ARG A 219 -1.20 6.43 -0.99
N ARG A 220 -0.53 5.32 -0.77
CA ARG A 220 -0.81 4.00 -1.34
C ARG A 220 -0.44 2.90 -0.36
N GLY A 221 -1.05 1.71 -0.55
CA GLY A 221 -0.86 0.55 0.32
C GLY A 221 -1.53 0.73 1.68
N GLN A 222 -1.49 -0.32 2.47
CA GLN A 222 -2.01 -0.31 3.84
C GLN A 222 -1.05 -1.00 4.80
N TRP A 223 -0.53 -2.20 4.45
CA TRP A 223 0.28 -3.02 5.33
C TRP A 223 1.56 -3.51 4.64
N GLY A 224 2.69 -3.00 5.09
CA GLY A 224 3.99 -3.44 4.61
C GLY A 224 4.34 -3.03 3.18
N VAL A 225 5.58 -3.28 2.83
CA VAL A 225 6.18 -3.01 1.52
C VAL A 225 7.27 -4.04 1.26
N THR A 226 7.40 -4.49 0.02
CA THR A 226 8.51 -5.35 -0.44
C THR A 226 8.95 -4.96 -1.83
N GLN A 227 10.05 -5.53 -2.33
CA GLN A 227 10.54 -5.31 -3.69
C GLN A 227 11.01 -6.60 -4.36
N ASP A 228 11.05 -6.60 -5.68
CA ASP A 228 11.72 -7.63 -6.46
C ASP A 228 13.19 -7.26 -6.79
N ASP A 229 13.86 -8.12 -7.56
CA ASP A 229 15.26 -7.91 -7.98
C ASP A 229 15.45 -6.78 -9.01
N ALA A 230 14.37 -6.27 -9.58
CA ALA A 230 14.38 -5.10 -10.45
C ALA A 230 14.11 -3.78 -9.70
N GLY A 231 13.77 -3.86 -8.40
CA GLY A 231 13.43 -2.72 -7.56
C GLY A 231 11.99 -2.24 -7.72
N ARG A 232 11.09 -3.04 -8.33
CA ARG A 232 9.66 -2.74 -8.35
C ARG A 232 9.10 -2.90 -6.94
N ILE A 233 8.30 -1.96 -6.51
CA ILE A 233 7.71 -1.94 -5.17
C ILE A 233 6.35 -2.66 -5.19
N TYR A 234 6.15 -3.53 -4.21
CA TYR A 234 4.90 -4.26 -4.00
C TYR A 234 4.28 -3.89 -2.67
N ARG A 235 2.95 -3.82 -2.65
CA ARG A 235 2.13 -3.41 -1.49
C ARG A 235 0.85 -4.23 -1.43
N ASN A 236 0.08 -4.08 -0.36
CA ASN A 236 -1.25 -4.69 -0.23
C ASN A 236 -2.24 -3.78 0.51
N VAL A 237 -3.47 -4.26 0.60
CA VAL A 237 -4.53 -3.75 1.50
C VAL A 237 -5.31 -4.95 2.07
N ASN A 238 -6.15 -4.72 3.06
CA ASN A 238 -6.87 -5.77 3.81
C ASN A 238 -7.47 -6.90 2.96
N THR A 239 -7.99 -6.59 1.79
CA THR A 239 -8.72 -7.55 0.94
C THR A 239 -8.06 -7.83 -0.40
N ASP A 240 -7.01 -7.09 -0.74
CA ASP A 240 -6.30 -7.26 -2.01
C ASP A 240 -4.82 -7.53 -1.73
N PRO A 241 -4.36 -8.75 -2.02
CA PRO A 241 -3.11 -9.24 -1.48
C PRO A 241 -1.86 -8.63 -2.11
N LEU A 242 -1.91 -8.18 -3.38
CA LEU A 242 -0.69 -7.72 -4.03
C LEU A 242 -0.92 -6.67 -5.14
N PHE A 243 -0.28 -5.54 -4.95
CA PHE A 243 -0.18 -4.45 -5.93
C PHE A 243 1.27 -4.19 -6.30
N VAL A 244 1.51 -3.64 -7.48
CA VAL A 244 2.83 -3.23 -7.94
C VAL A 244 2.87 -1.74 -8.32
N ASP A 245 3.98 -1.09 -7.98
CA ASP A 245 4.38 0.20 -8.53
C ASP A 245 5.39 -0.04 -9.64
N TYR A 246 5.05 0.29 -10.89
CA TYR A 246 5.94 0.14 -12.04
C TYR A 246 6.94 1.28 -12.19
N VAL A 247 6.63 2.43 -11.60
CA VAL A 247 7.48 3.62 -11.53
C VAL A 247 7.42 4.21 -10.13
N SER A 248 8.40 5.02 -9.78
CA SER A 248 8.43 5.65 -8.47
C SER A 248 7.29 6.67 -8.29
N PRO A 249 6.64 6.74 -7.11
CA PRO A 249 5.53 7.63 -6.86
C PRO A 249 5.88 9.13 -6.93
N ASP A 250 7.15 9.50 -6.76
CA ASP A 250 7.63 10.88 -6.88
C ASP A 250 7.42 11.46 -8.28
N TYR A 251 7.38 10.64 -9.33
CA TYR A 251 7.05 11.10 -10.67
C TYR A 251 5.66 11.76 -10.72
N TYR A 252 4.66 11.09 -10.19
CA TYR A 252 3.28 11.59 -10.24
C TYR A 252 3.07 12.78 -9.31
N ALA A 253 3.83 12.88 -8.21
CA ALA A 253 3.78 14.04 -7.33
C ALA A 253 4.26 15.34 -8.00
N ARG A 254 5.02 15.27 -9.11
CA ARG A 254 5.45 16.45 -9.89
C ARG A 254 4.28 17.20 -10.52
N ASN A 255 3.20 16.50 -10.89
CA ASN A 255 2.04 17.08 -11.56
C ASN A 255 0.75 16.85 -10.74
N PRO A 256 0.35 17.79 -9.87
CA PRO A 256 -0.85 17.68 -9.05
C PRO A 256 -2.15 17.76 -9.87
N ASP A 257 -2.06 18.13 -11.14
CA ASP A 257 -3.19 18.26 -12.05
C ASP A 257 -3.60 16.92 -12.68
N LEU A 258 -2.82 15.88 -12.51
CA LEU A 258 -3.17 14.54 -12.96
C LEU A 258 -4.53 14.11 -12.40
N VAL A 259 -5.40 13.63 -13.29
CA VAL A 259 -6.71 13.10 -12.92
C VAL A 259 -6.67 11.63 -12.55
N ARG A 260 -5.57 10.96 -12.90
CA ARG A 260 -5.34 9.53 -12.67
C ARG A 260 -3.84 9.26 -12.53
N THR A 261 -3.44 8.10 -11.97
CA THR A 261 -2.04 7.72 -11.71
C THR A 261 -1.81 6.22 -12.02
N ARG A 262 -2.21 5.75 -13.21
CA ARG A 262 -1.93 4.38 -13.67
C ARG A 262 -0.42 4.11 -13.71
N GLY A 263 -0.03 2.89 -13.37
CA GLY A 263 1.37 2.51 -13.18
C GLY A 263 1.85 2.56 -11.74
N LEU A 264 1.03 3.17 -10.85
CA LEU A 264 1.17 3.03 -9.41
C LEU A 264 0.00 2.22 -8.86
N TYR A 265 0.32 1.31 -7.92
CA TYR A 265 -0.69 0.58 -7.19
C TYR A 265 -1.60 -0.23 -8.12
N GLU A 266 -0.98 -0.88 -9.12
CA GLU A 266 -1.71 -1.75 -10.03
C GLU A 266 -2.00 -3.09 -9.34
N ASN A 267 -3.27 -3.44 -9.23
CA ASN A 267 -3.68 -4.74 -8.65
C ASN A 267 -3.25 -5.88 -9.58
N LEU A 268 -2.50 -6.82 -9.03
CA LEU A 268 -2.01 -7.98 -9.78
C LEU A 268 -2.94 -9.18 -9.71
N VAL A 269 -3.90 -9.17 -8.78
CA VAL A 269 -4.74 -10.30 -8.44
C VAL A 269 -6.15 -10.09 -8.95
N ASP A 270 -6.66 -11.06 -9.69
CA ASP A 270 -8.06 -11.12 -10.09
C ASP A 270 -8.87 -11.77 -8.96
N GLN A 271 -9.68 -10.96 -8.27
CA GLN A 271 -10.49 -11.40 -7.13
C GLN A 271 -11.49 -12.53 -7.47
N GLU A 272 -11.93 -12.64 -8.72
CA GLU A 272 -12.83 -13.71 -9.16
C GLU A 272 -12.12 -15.07 -9.32
N LYS A 273 -10.77 -15.04 -9.47
CA LYS A 273 -9.94 -16.22 -9.72
C LYS A 273 -9.07 -16.64 -8.55
N THR A 274 -8.94 -15.78 -7.54
CA THR A 274 -8.05 -16.02 -6.41
C THR A 274 -8.86 -16.41 -5.19
N ASN A 275 -8.49 -17.52 -4.57
CA ASN A 275 -9.17 -18.07 -3.39
C ASN A 275 -8.17 -18.44 -2.31
N ILE A 276 -8.59 -18.29 -1.05
CA ILE A 276 -7.84 -18.79 0.10
C ILE A 276 -8.45 -20.08 0.64
N TRP A 277 -7.64 -20.87 1.34
CA TRP A 277 -8.00 -22.20 1.85
C TRP A 277 -7.58 -22.39 3.31
N PRO A 278 -8.25 -21.70 4.28
CA PRO A 278 -7.95 -21.83 5.71
C PRO A 278 -8.10 -23.27 6.21
N ALA A 279 -7.35 -23.62 7.26
CA ALA A 279 -7.33 -24.97 7.84
C ALA A 279 -8.48 -25.24 8.84
N HIS A 280 -9.30 -24.24 9.16
CA HIS A 280 -10.43 -24.34 10.08
C HIS A 280 -11.53 -23.34 9.69
N PRO A 281 -12.78 -23.50 10.22
CA PRO A 281 -13.81 -22.50 10.02
C PRO A 281 -13.37 -21.13 10.55
N THR A 282 -13.57 -20.08 9.74
CA THR A 282 -13.06 -18.74 10.03
C THR A 282 -14.17 -17.76 10.43
N PHE A 283 -15.09 -18.18 11.27
CA PHE A 283 -16.21 -17.37 11.72
C PHE A 283 -15.80 -16.09 12.48
N GLY A 284 -14.54 -16.02 12.95
CA GLY A 284 -13.97 -14.85 13.63
C GLY A 284 -13.65 -13.67 12.71
N LEU A 285 -14.20 -13.60 11.51
CA LEU A 285 -14.12 -12.45 10.64
C LEU A 285 -15.12 -11.36 11.03
N ASN A 286 -14.77 -10.10 10.81
CA ASN A 286 -15.66 -8.98 11.11
C ASN A 286 -17.01 -9.05 10.37
N ARG A 287 -17.03 -9.73 9.20
CA ARG A 287 -18.21 -10.02 8.38
C ARG A 287 -18.76 -11.42 8.56
N GLY A 288 -18.40 -12.13 9.64
CA GLY A 288 -18.79 -13.51 9.87
C GLY A 288 -20.31 -13.73 10.07
N TYR A 289 -21.10 -12.65 10.23
CA TYR A 289 -22.55 -12.71 10.19
C TYR A 289 -23.12 -12.98 8.78
N ARG A 290 -22.30 -12.85 7.72
CA ARG A 290 -22.68 -13.10 6.34
C ARG A 290 -22.32 -14.52 5.93
N ARG A 291 -23.33 -15.34 5.64
CA ARG A 291 -23.09 -16.73 5.23
C ARG A 291 -22.35 -16.86 3.89
N GLU A 292 -22.55 -15.92 2.98
CA GLU A 292 -21.98 -15.92 1.64
C GLU A 292 -20.45 -15.67 1.57
N VAL A 293 -19.84 -15.22 2.67
CA VAL A 293 -18.37 -15.07 2.73
C VAL A 293 -17.67 -16.40 3.03
N PHE A 294 -18.45 -17.41 3.42
CA PHE A 294 -17.96 -18.73 3.79
C PHE A 294 -18.36 -19.80 2.79
N ARG A 295 -17.51 -20.79 2.64
CA ARG A 295 -17.87 -22.07 2.05
C ARG A 295 -18.78 -22.87 2.97
N ALA A 296 -19.28 -24.01 2.48
CA ALA A 296 -20.17 -24.90 3.25
C ALA A 296 -19.51 -25.44 4.53
N ASP A 297 -18.18 -25.55 4.54
CA ASP A 297 -17.38 -25.99 5.69
C ASP A 297 -17.04 -24.87 6.71
N GLY A 298 -17.54 -23.64 6.48
CA GLY A 298 -17.29 -22.50 7.34
C GLY A 298 -15.97 -21.79 7.09
N THR A 299 -15.16 -22.22 6.12
CA THR A 299 -13.93 -21.51 5.76
C THR A 299 -14.20 -20.30 4.87
N ALA A 300 -13.46 -19.20 5.08
CA ALA A 300 -13.54 -18.04 4.20
C ALA A 300 -13.07 -18.37 2.79
N SER A 301 -13.73 -17.81 1.81
CA SER A 301 -13.37 -17.98 0.39
C SER A 301 -12.37 -16.92 -0.11
N TYR A 302 -12.25 -15.82 0.62
CA TYR A 302 -11.42 -14.69 0.24
C TYR A 302 -10.78 -14.03 1.47
N TYR A 303 -9.73 -13.24 1.25
CA TYR A 303 -8.92 -12.62 2.28
C TYR A 303 -9.74 -11.78 3.27
N GLY A 304 -9.35 -11.85 4.54
CA GLY A 304 -10.01 -11.13 5.64
C GLY A 304 -9.19 -10.00 6.25
N GLY A 305 -7.86 -10.09 6.19
CA GLY A 305 -6.97 -9.14 6.82
C GLY A 305 -5.53 -9.33 6.37
N VAL A 306 -5.28 -9.09 5.08
CA VAL A 306 -3.95 -9.24 4.47
C VAL A 306 -2.95 -8.28 5.10
N SER A 307 -1.77 -8.77 5.40
CA SER A 307 -0.65 -7.99 5.90
C SER A 307 0.66 -8.39 5.20
N SER A 308 1.70 -7.61 5.38
CA SER A 308 3.10 -7.87 5.06
C SER A 308 3.35 -8.75 3.82
N PRO A 309 3.37 -8.19 2.61
CA PRO A 309 3.77 -8.95 1.43
C PRO A 309 5.28 -9.18 1.45
N LEU A 310 5.74 -10.31 0.90
CA LEU A 310 7.15 -10.63 0.70
C LEU A 310 7.37 -11.21 -0.69
N ILE A 311 8.17 -10.55 -1.52
CA ILE A 311 8.73 -11.19 -2.71
C ILE A 311 9.96 -11.98 -2.28
N TYR A 312 9.87 -13.30 -2.41
CA TYR A 312 10.96 -14.17 -1.94
C TYR A 312 12.19 -14.09 -2.85
N ARG A 313 13.30 -13.63 -2.29
CA ARG A 313 14.59 -13.44 -2.99
C ARG A 313 15.72 -14.18 -2.27
N GLY A 314 15.37 -15.09 -1.35
CA GLY A 314 16.31 -15.91 -0.62
C GLY A 314 16.81 -17.10 -1.45
N THR A 315 17.62 -17.96 -0.83
CA THR A 315 18.30 -19.07 -1.54
C THR A 315 18.00 -20.44 -0.96
N ARG A 316 17.17 -20.50 0.06
CA ARG A 316 16.99 -21.74 0.86
C ARG A 316 15.74 -22.52 0.48
N LEU A 317 14.80 -21.89 -0.20
CA LEU A 317 13.63 -22.56 -0.74
C LEU A 317 13.85 -22.94 -2.21
N PRO A 318 13.06 -23.89 -2.76
CA PRO A 318 13.17 -24.33 -4.14
C PRO A 318 13.08 -23.21 -5.17
N ALA A 319 13.65 -23.47 -6.35
CA ALA A 319 13.74 -22.46 -7.41
C ALA A 319 12.38 -22.01 -7.95
N ASP A 320 11.34 -22.83 -7.85
CA ASP A 320 10.00 -22.52 -8.34
C ASP A 320 9.27 -21.46 -7.49
N VAL A 321 9.71 -21.21 -6.27
CA VAL A 321 9.20 -20.13 -5.42
C VAL A 321 10.08 -18.86 -5.44
N GLN A 322 11.20 -18.88 -6.19
CA GLN A 322 12.03 -17.69 -6.36
C GLN A 322 11.27 -16.59 -7.10
N GLY A 323 11.27 -15.38 -6.54
CA GLY A 323 10.56 -14.23 -7.11
C GLY A 323 9.04 -14.30 -6.95
N MET A 324 8.50 -15.30 -6.24
CA MET A 324 7.07 -15.40 -5.97
C MET A 324 6.67 -14.55 -4.75
N GLY A 325 5.37 -14.22 -4.67
CA GLY A 325 4.80 -13.38 -3.62
C GLY A 325 4.18 -14.18 -2.50
N PHE A 326 4.72 -14.06 -1.28
CA PHE A 326 4.09 -14.56 -0.07
C PHE A 326 3.30 -13.43 0.61
N VAL A 327 2.12 -13.77 1.10
CA VAL A 327 1.20 -12.79 1.70
C VAL A 327 0.60 -13.37 2.97
N ALA A 328 0.80 -12.71 4.10
CA ALA A 328 0.20 -13.10 5.36
C ALA A 328 -1.27 -12.62 5.43
N ASP A 329 -2.18 -13.46 5.93
CA ASP A 329 -3.53 -13.06 6.33
C ASP A 329 -3.80 -13.54 7.76
N GLY A 330 -3.65 -12.61 8.69
CA GLY A 330 -3.86 -12.87 10.10
C GLY A 330 -5.32 -13.17 10.45
N ALA A 331 -6.28 -12.67 9.70
CA ALA A 331 -7.70 -12.87 9.95
C ALA A 331 -8.15 -14.31 9.63
N THR A 332 -7.48 -14.97 8.71
CA THR A 332 -7.78 -16.33 8.25
C THR A 332 -6.69 -17.36 8.61
N ASN A 333 -5.66 -16.92 9.35
CA ASN A 333 -4.60 -17.76 9.92
C ASN A 333 -3.75 -18.48 8.87
N ILE A 334 -3.36 -17.76 7.79
CA ILE A 334 -2.63 -18.32 6.65
C ILE A 334 -1.44 -17.45 6.22
N VAL A 335 -0.50 -18.07 5.50
CA VAL A 335 0.41 -17.39 4.58
C VAL A 335 0.14 -17.96 3.18
N HIS A 336 -0.40 -17.13 2.32
CA HIS A 336 -0.74 -17.47 0.95
C HIS A 336 0.45 -17.29 0.03
N LEU A 337 0.56 -18.10 -1.03
CA LEU A 337 1.61 -18.01 -2.04
C LEU A 337 0.99 -17.67 -3.41
N LEU A 338 1.43 -16.55 -3.96
CA LEU A 338 1.07 -16.08 -5.29
C LEU A 338 2.20 -16.35 -6.29
N ARG A 339 1.85 -16.94 -7.42
CA ARG A 339 2.73 -17.07 -8.58
C ARG A 339 2.74 -15.76 -9.34
N LEU A 340 3.88 -15.09 -9.37
CA LEU A 340 4.08 -13.90 -10.20
C LEU A 340 4.47 -14.31 -11.61
N LYS A 341 3.87 -13.66 -12.60
CA LYS A 341 4.13 -13.84 -14.03
C LYS A 341 4.52 -12.51 -14.65
N ASP A 342 5.63 -12.50 -15.36
CA ASP A 342 6.03 -11.41 -16.24
C ASP A 342 5.65 -11.79 -17.68
N ASP A 343 5.06 -10.87 -18.43
CA ASP A 343 4.72 -11.08 -19.83
C ASP A 343 5.92 -11.02 -20.79
N GLY A 344 7.14 -10.92 -20.24
CA GLY A 344 8.39 -10.72 -20.96
C GLY A 344 8.64 -9.26 -21.37
N GLN A 345 7.72 -8.35 -21.02
CA GLN A 345 7.81 -6.92 -21.29
C GLN A 345 7.89 -6.09 -20.00
N GLY A 346 7.80 -6.76 -18.83
CA GLY A 346 7.82 -6.14 -17.51
C GLY A 346 6.42 -5.87 -16.93
N ARG A 347 5.34 -6.26 -17.60
CA ARG A 347 3.99 -6.24 -17.02
C ARG A 347 3.78 -7.48 -16.16
N MET A 348 3.37 -7.26 -14.92
CA MET A 348 3.18 -8.33 -13.95
C MET A 348 1.70 -8.71 -13.82
N ALA A 349 1.47 -9.99 -13.53
CA ALA A 349 0.20 -10.53 -13.06
C ALA A 349 0.46 -11.53 -11.94
N ALA A 350 -0.53 -11.80 -11.11
CA ALA A 350 -0.43 -12.79 -10.05
C ALA A 350 -1.63 -13.74 -10.08
N GLU A 351 -1.38 -15.00 -9.74
CA GLU A 351 -2.40 -16.05 -9.57
C GLU A 351 -2.04 -16.93 -8.37
N ASP A 352 -2.99 -17.73 -7.88
CA ASP A 352 -2.71 -18.71 -6.82
C ASP A 352 -1.60 -19.67 -7.28
N PHE A 353 -0.59 -19.86 -6.42
CA PHE A 353 0.49 -20.82 -6.72
C PHE A 353 -0.02 -22.25 -6.65
N TYR A 354 -0.87 -22.54 -5.67
CA TYR A 354 -1.58 -23.81 -5.51
C TYR A 354 -3.05 -23.60 -5.90
N ALA A 355 -3.58 -24.47 -6.76
CA ALA A 355 -4.94 -24.34 -7.26
C ALA A 355 -6.02 -24.44 -6.16
N LYS A 356 -5.76 -25.19 -5.09
CA LYS A 356 -6.63 -25.35 -3.92
C LYS A 356 -5.80 -25.65 -2.71
N GLY A 357 -5.26 -24.62 -2.03
CA GLY A 357 -4.46 -24.83 -0.82
C GLY A 357 -3.61 -23.62 -0.49
N GLU A 358 -3.05 -23.64 0.70
CA GLU A 358 -2.21 -22.61 1.25
C GLU A 358 -0.74 -23.06 1.35
N PHE A 359 0.17 -22.10 1.28
CA PHE A 359 1.57 -22.40 1.59
C PHE A 359 1.75 -22.73 3.07
N LEU A 360 1.11 -21.95 3.94
CA LEU A 360 1.06 -22.21 5.38
C LEU A 360 -0.34 -21.91 5.87
N ALA A 361 -0.98 -22.85 6.54
CA ALA A 361 -2.25 -22.64 7.23
C ALA A 361 -2.17 -23.20 8.65
N SER A 362 -2.87 -22.58 9.59
CA SER A 362 -2.92 -23.07 10.99
C SER A 362 -4.34 -23.44 11.37
N THR A 363 -4.47 -24.52 12.16
CA THR A 363 -5.71 -24.87 12.86
C THR A 363 -5.87 -24.12 14.18
N ASP A 364 -4.88 -23.31 14.57
CA ASP A 364 -4.94 -22.46 15.75
C ASP A 364 -5.47 -21.08 15.39
N VAL A 365 -6.66 -20.74 15.85
CA VAL A 365 -7.32 -19.44 15.60
C VAL A 365 -6.54 -18.24 16.16
N ARG A 366 -5.52 -18.48 17.00
CA ARG A 366 -4.66 -17.42 17.56
C ARG A 366 -3.42 -17.18 16.74
N PHE A 367 -3.11 -18.01 15.76
CA PHE A 367 -2.03 -17.73 14.82
C PHE A 367 -2.35 -16.46 14.03
N ARG A 368 -1.58 -15.40 14.25
CA ARG A 368 -1.75 -14.10 13.61
C ARG A 368 -0.47 -13.67 12.90
N PRO A 369 -0.21 -14.19 11.71
CA PRO A 369 0.96 -13.74 10.95
C PRO A 369 0.82 -12.26 10.61
N THR A 370 1.72 -11.43 11.15
CA THR A 370 1.71 -9.98 11.01
C THR A 370 2.79 -9.47 10.07
N ALA A 371 3.95 -10.13 10.08
CA ALA A 371 5.08 -9.73 9.24
C ALA A 371 5.80 -10.94 8.63
N LEU A 372 6.28 -10.75 7.40
CA LEU A 372 7.17 -11.67 6.69
C LEU A 372 8.49 -10.96 6.40
N ALA A 373 9.62 -11.61 6.65
CA ALA A 373 10.94 -11.05 6.37
C ALA A 373 11.89 -12.10 5.78
N GLY A 374 12.67 -11.73 4.77
CA GLY A 374 13.78 -12.56 4.30
C GLY A 374 14.97 -12.49 5.26
N GLY A 375 15.65 -13.59 5.47
CA GLY A 375 16.79 -13.67 6.38
C GLY A 375 18.15 -13.79 5.68
N PRO A 376 19.23 -13.55 6.44
CA PRO A 376 20.60 -13.73 5.95
C PRO A 376 20.90 -15.17 5.54
N ASP A 377 20.25 -16.15 6.17
CA ASP A 377 20.37 -17.58 5.86
C ASP A 377 19.65 -18.00 4.55
N GLY A 378 18.94 -17.08 3.92
CA GLY A 378 18.18 -17.33 2.69
C GLY A 378 16.79 -17.93 2.90
N SER A 379 16.38 -18.20 4.15
CA SER A 379 15.00 -18.54 4.50
C SER A 379 14.10 -17.30 4.55
N PHE A 380 12.80 -17.49 4.77
CA PHE A 380 11.98 -16.40 5.27
C PHE A 380 11.37 -16.73 6.64
N TYR A 381 10.99 -15.68 7.33
CA TYR A 381 10.52 -15.70 8.70
C TYR A 381 9.10 -15.15 8.78
N VAL A 382 8.33 -15.69 9.73
CA VAL A 382 6.94 -15.29 10.00
C VAL A 382 6.86 -14.80 11.44
N ALA A 383 6.48 -13.56 11.64
CA ALA A 383 6.12 -13.05 12.96
C ALA A 383 4.66 -13.36 13.24
N ASP A 384 4.42 -14.06 14.35
CA ASP A 384 3.10 -14.41 14.85
C ASP A 384 2.80 -13.61 16.12
N MET A 385 1.89 -12.65 16.03
CA MET A 385 1.43 -11.88 17.18
C MET A 385 0.71 -12.76 18.23
N TYR A 386 0.26 -13.91 17.82
CA TYR A 386 -0.46 -14.90 18.62
C TYR A 386 -1.64 -14.31 19.42
N ARG A 387 -2.55 -13.69 18.70
CA ARG A 387 -3.74 -13.04 19.25
C ARG A 387 -5.03 -13.66 18.72
N GLY A 388 -6.01 -13.86 19.58
CA GLY A 388 -7.36 -14.27 19.15
C GLY A 388 -8.06 -13.20 18.32
N VAL A 389 -7.74 -11.94 18.55
CA VAL A 389 -8.29 -10.77 17.84
C VAL A 389 -7.25 -9.69 17.68
N SER A 390 -7.30 -9.00 16.54
CA SER A 390 -6.44 -7.86 16.25
C SER A 390 -7.18 -6.65 15.65
N GLN A 391 -8.51 -6.74 15.43
CA GLN A 391 -9.34 -5.68 14.85
C GLN A 391 -9.50 -4.51 15.79
N ASP A 392 -9.30 -3.27 15.30
CA ASP A 392 -9.53 -2.03 16.06
C ASP A 392 -10.96 -1.95 16.62
N GLY A 393 -11.10 -1.61 17.90
CA GLY A 393 -12.35 -1.60 18.63
C GLY A 393 -13.49 -0.86 17.94
N PRO A 394 -13.30 0.39 17.47
CA PRO A 394 -14.32 1.13 16.75
C PRO A 394 -14.77 0.48 15.43
N LEU A 395 -13.94 -0.37 14.84
CA LEU A 395 -14.25 -1.05 13.58
C LEU A 395 -14.85 -2.45 13.79
N GLN A 396 -14.91 -2.96 15.02
CA GLN A 396 -15.50 -4.26 15.32
C GLN A 396 -17.03 -4.20 15.18
N THR A 397 -17.62 -5.16 14.45
CA THR A 397 -19.06 -5.38 14.45
C THR A 397 -19.51 -6.01 15.77
N ASP A 398 -20.77 -5.84 16.15
CA ASP A 398 -21.34 -6.51 17.35
C ASP A 398 -21.22 -8.03 17.24
N TYR A 399 -21.36 -8.57 16.01
CA TYR A 399 -21.12 -9.99 15.75
C TYR A 399 -19.72 -10.42 16.18
N LEU A 400 -18.69 -9.67 15.78
CA LEU A 400 -17.30 -10.01 16.11
C LEU A 400 -17.04 -9.85 17.62
N ARG A 401 -17.59 -8.82 18.26
CA ARG A 401 -17.49 -8.63 19.72
C ARG A 401 -18.10 -9.81 20.49
N ASP A 402 -19.29 -10.23 20.09
CA ASP A 402 -19.97 -11.40 20.66
C ASP A 402 -19.15 -12.69 20.46
N TYR A 403 -18.64 -12.90 19.25
CA TYR A 403 -17.80 -14.03 18.91
C TYR A 403 -16.54 -14.10 19.78
N ILE A 404 -15.83 -12.99 19.93
CA ILE A 404 -14.64 -12.86 20.77
C ILE A 404 -14.95 -13.18 22.24
N THR A 405 -16.03 -12.59 22.75
CA THR A 405 -16.43 -12.71 24.16
C THR A 405 -16.80 -14.14 24.49
N LYS A 406 -17.64 -14.77 23.68
CA LYS A 406 -18.12 -16.15 23.89
C LYS A 406 -17.00 -17.18 23.86
N ARG A 407 -15.92 -16.91 23.11
CA ARG A 407 -14.77 -17.83 22.92
C ARG A 407 -13.54 -17.47 23.75
N GLY A 408 -13.60 -16.46 24.59
CA GLY A 408 -12.45 -16.03 25.40
C GLY A 408 -11.23 -15.61 24.57
N LEU A 409 -11.44 -15.10 23.34
CA LEU A 409 -10.35 -14.78 22.41
C LEU A 409 -9.57 -13.52 22.78
N ALA A 410 -10.11 -12.67 23.65
CA ALA A 410 -9.38 -11.50 24.17
C ALA A 410 -8.23 -11.85 25.11
N ARG A 411 -8.13 -13.12 25.55
CA ARG A 411 -7.02 -13.60 26.40
C ARG A 411 -5.77 -13.85 25.55
N GLY A 412 -4.57 -13.81 26.16
CA GLY A 412 -3.31 -14.18 25.53
C GLY A 412 -2.46 -13.00 25.09
N ILE A 413 -2.49 -11.91 25.87
CA ILE A 413 -1.59 -10.76 25.71
C ILE A 413 -0.20 -11.15 26.21
N GLY A 414 0.85 -10.62 25.58
CA GLY A 414 2.23 -10.90 25.97
C GLY A 414 2.77 -12.24 25.44
N HIS A 415 2.02 -12.90 24.56
CA HIS A 415 2.53 -14.02 23.77
C HIS A 415 3.11 -13.49 22.47
N GLY A 416 3.87 -14.33 21.78
CA GLY A 416 4.41 -13.99 20.46
C GLY A 416 5.46 -14.98 20.03
N ARG A 417 5.54 -15.23 18.72
CA ARG A 417 6.42 -16.26 18.18
C ARG A 417 7.02 -15.81 16.87
N ILE A 418 8.19 -16.30 16.58
CA ILE A 418 8.82 -16.13 15.27
C ILE A 418 9.16 -17.50 14.74
N TYR A 419 8.69 -17.77 13.54
CA TYR A 419 8.93 -19.00 12.84
C TYR A 419 9.86 -18.77 11.65
N ARG A 420 10.73 -19.72 11.37
CA ARG A 420 11.53 -19.82 10.15
C ARG A 420 10.95 -20.90 9.25
N VAL A 421 10.74 -20.57 7.99
CA VAL A 421 10.28 -21.53 6.98
C VAL A 421 11.48 -22.11 6.26
N VAL A 422 11.55 -23.44 6.23
CA VAL A 422 12.64 -24.20 5.62
C VAL A 422 12.14 -25.23 4.62
N HIS A 423 12.96 -25.57 3.64
CA HIS A 423 12.75 -26.73 2.79
C HIS A 423 13.41 -27.94 3.42
N VAL A 424 12.68 -29.07 3.47
CA VAL A 424 13.13 -30.31 4.08
C VAL A 424 13.21 -31.41 3.04
N SER A 425 14.19 -32.28 3.18
CA SER A 425 14.33 -33.46 2.36
C SER A 425 13.26 -34.52 2.68
N ALA A 426 13.17 -35.58 1.87
CA ALA A 426 12.16 -36.62 2.03
C ALA A 426 12.21 -37.33 3.42
N ASN A 427 13.32 -37.29 4.13
CA ASN A 427 13.45 -37.82 5.49
C ASN A 427 13.15 -36.78 6.59
N GLY A 428 12.62 -35.60 6.20
CA GLY A 428 12.25 -34.49 7.11
C GLY A 428 13.42 -33.64 7.59
N ALA A 429 14.64 -33.87 7.12
CA ALA A 429 15.79 -33.06 7.52
C ALA A 429 15.84 -31.74 6.73
N ALA A 430 15.94 -30.61 7.44
CA ALA A 430 16.23 -29.34 6.84
C ALA A 430 17.67 -29.30 6.28
N ALA A 431 17.88 -28.51 5.23
CA ALA A 431 19.23 -28.24 4.76
C ALA A 431 20.06 -27.59 5.87
N PRO A 432 21.35 -27.92 6.01
CA PRO A 432 22.22 -27.27 6.98
C PRO A 432 22.21 -25.76 6.84
N MET A 433 22.41 -25.03 7.94
CA MET A 433 22.56 -23.58 7.88
C MET A 433 23.74 -23.21 6.96
N PRO A 434 23.58 -22.24 6.06
CA PRO A 434 24.68 -21.76 5.24
C PRO A 434 25.84 -21.24 6.10
N ARG A 435 27.07 -21.35 5.61
CA ARG A 435 28.24 -20.85 6.34
C ARG A 435 28.24 -19.34 6.52
N ASP A 436 27.56 -18.63 5.66
CA ASP A 436 27.36 -17.18 5.64
C ASP A 436 26.04 -16.74 6.28
N ALA A 437 25.34 -17.62 6.98
CA ALA A 437 24.08 -17.30 7.66
C ALA A 437 24.22 -16.21 8.75
N ARG A 438 25.44 -15.99 9.23
CA ARG A 438 25.79 -14.90 10.16
C ARG A 438 26.68 -13.85 9.49
N PRO A 439 26.09 -12.82 8.93
CA PRO A 439 26.84 -11.68 8.40
C PRO A 439 27.52 -10.89 9.52
N GLN A 440 28.52 -10.10 9.16
CA GLN A 440 29.19 -9.14 10.04
C GLN A 440 29.44 -7.82 9.30
N MET A 441 28.42 -7.36 8.57
CA MET A 441 28.56 -6.20 7.69
C MET A 441 28.92 -4.90 8.43
N SER A 442 28.63 -4.81 9.72
CA SER A 442 29.08 -3.68 10.55
C SER A 442 30.61 -3.55 10.59
N ARG A 443 31.32 -4.68 10.50
CA ARG A 443 32.80 -4.79 10.56
C ARG A 443 33.45 -5.04 9.21
N ASP A 444 32.67 -5.33 8.19
CA ASP A 444 33.16 -5.62 6.85
C ASP A 444 33.92 -4.45 6.24
N THR A 445 34.98 -4.77 5.53
CA THR A 445 35.71 -3.78 4.73
C THR A 445 34.85 -3.31 3.56
N THR A 446 35.15 -2.14 3.03
CA THR A 446 34.47 -1.61 1.84
C THR A 446 34.50 -2.59 0.67
N ALA A 447 35.61 -3.30 0.47
CA ALA A 447 35.71 -4.31 -0.59
C ALA A 447 34.82 -5.53 -0.36
N ALA A 448 34.67 -5.98 0.91
CA ALA A 448 33.75 -7.05 1.27
C ALA A 448 32.30 -6.65 1.03
N LEU A 449 31.90 -5.46 1.44
CA LEU A 449 30.54 -4.96 1.19
C LEU A 449 30.25 -4.86 -0.31
N VAL A 450 31.20 -4.40 -1.14
CA VAL A 450 31.00 -4.40 -2.60
C VAL A 450 30.87 -5.82 -3.16
N ALA A 451 31.60 -6.80 -2.61
CA ALA A 451 31.46 -8.19 -3.01
C ALA A 451 30.07 -8.75 -2.67
N HIS A 452 29.47 -8.37 -1.53
CA HIS A 452 28.12 -8.77 -1.16
C HIS A 452 27.02 -8.28 -2.12
N LEU A 453 27.25 -7.26 -2.93
CA LEU A 453 26.33 -6.87 -4.02
C LEU A 453 26.15 -7.96 -5.08
N SER A 454 27.03 -8.98 -5.10
CA SER A 454 26.95 -10.14 -5.99
C SER A 454 26.43 -11.39 -5.30
N HIS A 455 25.96 -11.29 -4.07
CA HIS A 455 25.44 -12.44 -3.33
C HIS A 455 24.13 -12.95 -3.95
N PRO A 456 23.89 -14.26 -4.05
CA PRO A 456 22.64 -14.81 -4.62
C PRO A 456 21.39 -14.45 -3.81
N ASN A 457 21.46 -14.40 -2.48
CA ASN A 457 20.37 -13.97 -1.59
C ASN A 457 20.18 -12.44 -1.67
N GLY A 458 18.95 -12.01 -1.96
CA GLY A 458 18.58 -10.60 -2.08
C GLY A 458 18.80 -9.78 -0.81
N TRP A 459 18.59 -10.38 0.35
CA TRP A 459 18.84 -9.73 1.64
C TRP A 459 20.27 -9.18 1.77
N TRP A 460 21.27 -9.99 1.35
CA TRP A 460 22.69 -9.58 1.37
C TRP A 460 22.97 -8.40 0.46
N ARG A 461 22.39 -8.41 -0.76
CA ARG A 461 22.60 -7.31 -1.73
C ARG A 461 21.99 -6.00 -1.22
N ASP A 462 20.75 -6.05 -0.71
CA ASP A 462 20.04 -4.88 -0.21
C ASP A 462 20.75 -4.28 1.01
N THR A 463 21.13 -5.13 1.97
CA THR A 463 21.81 -4.71 3.21
C THR A 463 23.19 -4.14 2.91
N ALA A 464 23.97 -4.78 2.03
CA ALA A 464 25.27 -4.27 1.62
C ALA A 464 25.19 -2.93 0.88
N GLN A 465 24.19 -2.76 -0.03
CA GLN A 465 23.93 -1.47 -0.66
C GLN A 465 23.64 -0.40 0.39
N GLN A 466 22.74 -0.66 1.31
CA GLN A 466 22.40 0.28 2.37
C GLN A 466 23.63 0.68 3.20
N HIS A 467 24.46 -0.31 3.62
CA HIS A 467 25.70 -0.04 4.35
C HIS A 467 26.70 0.81 3.56
N LEU A 468 26.88 0.52 2.27
CA LEU A 468 27.77 1.30 1.40
C LEU A 468 27.29 2.75 1.24
N VAL A 469 25.98 2.94 1.00
CA VAL A 469 25.36 4.26 0.86
C VAL A 469 25.50 5.07 2.15
N GLN A 470 25.27 4.44 3.31
CA GLN A 470 25.32 5.13 4.61
C GLN A 470 26.76 5.41 5.06
N ARG A 471 27.70 4.51 4.81
CA ARG A 471 29.13 4.77 5.10
C ARG A 471 29.75 5.80 4.18
N ALA A 472 29.28 5.86 2.93
CA ALA A 472 29.76 6.79 1.89
C ALA A 472 31.30 6.83 1.77
N ASP A 473 31.97 5.70 1.98
CA ASP A 473 33.43 5.62 1.88
C ASP A 473 33.86 5.85 0.42
N PRO A 474 34.65 6.87 0.10
CA PRO A 474 35.12 7.14 -1.28
C PRO A 474 35.89 5.98 -1.92
N LYS A 475 36.48 5.09 -1.11
CA LYS A 475 37.16 3.88 -1.60
C LYS A 475 36.23 2.90 -2.30
N SER A 476 34.90 2.97 -2.04
CA SER A 476 33.92 2.13 -2.70
C SER A 476 33.69 2.52 -4.16
N GLU A 477 33.81 3.81 -4.52
CA GLU A 477 33.52 4.30 -5.87
C GLU A 477 34.26 3.54 -6.98
N PRO A 478 35.58 3.39 -6.97
CA PRO A 478 36.30 2.68 -8.03
C PRO A 478 35.92 1.19 -8.12
N LEU A 479 35.58 0.56 -7.01
CA LEU A 479 35.12 -0.84 -6.97
C LEU A 479 33.72 -0.96 -7.56
N LEU A 480 32.80 -0.08 -7.19
CA LEU A 480 31.44 -0.02 -7.72
C LEU A 480 31.42 0.28 -9.22
N VAL A 481 32.24 1.24 -9.68
CA VAL A 481 32.41 1.55 -11.10
C VAL A 481 32.93 0.33 -11.87
N LYS A 482 33.90 -0.40 -11.31
CA LYS A 482 34.39 -1.65 -11.90
C LYS A 482 33.28 -2.69 -12.02
N LEU A 483 32.52 -2.91 -10.96
CA LEU A 483 31.39 -3.86 -10.95
C LEU A 483 30.29 -3.45 -11.94
N ALA A 484 29.89 -2.18 -11.98
CA ALA A 484 28.89 -1.68 -12.92
C ALA A 484 29.29 -1.84 -14.39
N LYS A 485 30.62 -1.81 -14.71
CA LYS A 485 31.15 -1.99 -16.05
C LYS A 485 31.46 -3.43 -16.44
N ASP A 486 31.41 -4.36 -15.50
CA ASP A 486 31.69 -5.78 -15.75
C ASP A 486 30.48 -6.46 -16.40
N LEU A 487 30.46 -6.54 -17.71
CA LEU A 487 29.38 -7.19 -18.48
C LEU A 487 29.28 -8.72 -18.24
N LYS A 488 30.25 -9.35 -17.56
CA LYS A 488 30.17 -10.76 -17.15
C LYS A 488 29.52 -10.95 -15.79
N ALA A 489 29.45 -9.91 -14.97
CA ALA A 489 28.78 -9.96 -13.69
C ALA A 489 27.26 -10.08 -13.88
N ASP A 490 26.60 -10.72 -12.90
CA ASP A 490 25.14 -10.80 -12.89
C ASP A 490 24.52 -9.38 -12.99
N TRP A 491 23.43 -9.27 -13.73
CA TRP A 491 22.77 -7.98 -13.96
C TRP A 491 22.30 -7.32 -12.64
N ARG A 492 21.89 -8.11 -11.64
CA ARG A 492 21.48 -7.61 -10.32
C ARG A 492 22.65 -6.95 -9.60
N SER A 493 23.82 -7.57 -9.64
CA SER A 493 25.05 -6.99 -9.04
C SER A 493 25.40 -5.65 -9.65
N ARG A 494 25.28 -5.54 -10.97
CA ARG A 494 25.53 -4.31 -11.71
C ARG A 494 24.49 -3.24 -11.41
N LEU A 495 23.23 -3.65 -11.28
CA LEU A 495 22.13 -2.78 -10.90
C LEU A 495 22.34 -2.21 -9.49
N HIS A 496 22.65 -3.05 -8.51
CA HIS A 496 22.98 -2.62 -7.16
C HIS A 496 24.18 -1.67 -7.11
N ALA A 497 25.23 -1.94 -7.90
CA ALA A 497 26.39 -1.04 -7.98
C ALA A 497 26.03 0.36 -8.49
N LEU A 498 25.17 0.45 -9.51
CA LEU A 498 24.69 1.74 -10.04
C LEU A 498 23.86 2.51 -9.01
N TRP A 499 22.93 1.85 -8.35
CA TRP A 499 22.11 2.48 -7.31
C TRP A 499 22.90 2.84 -6.05
N THR A 500 23.93 2.05 -5.70
CA THR A 500 24.86 2.41 -4.63
C THR A 500 25.62 3.70 -4.96
N LEU A 501 26.14 3.82 -6.19
CA LEU A 501 26.80 5.05 -6.66
C LEU A 501 25.86 6.26 -6.62
N ASP A 502 24.59 6.08 -6.98
CA ASP A 502 23.59 7.15 -6.90
C ASP A 502 23.33 7.59 -5.47
N GLY A 503 23.09 6.63 -4.56
CA GLY A 503 22.86 6.92 -3.13
C GLY A 503 24.03 7.60 -2.44
N MET A 504 25.25 7.32 -2.89
CA MET A 504 26.48 8.01 -2.44
C MET A 504 26.69 9.38 -3.10
N GLY A 505 25.89 9.76 -4.11
CA GLY A 505 26.09 10.98 -4.89
C GLY A 505 27.25 10.90 -5.89
N ALA A 506 27.73 9.70 -6.20
CA ALA A 506 28.87 9.43 -7.10
C ALA A 506 28.43 8.97 -8.50
N MET A 507 27.14 9.05 -8.82
CA MET A 507 26.61 8.66 -10.12
C MET A 507 27.10 9.58 -11.25
N ARG A 508 27.50 8.99 -12.38
CA ARG A 508 28.09 9.70 -13.51
C ARG A 508 27.34 9.43 -14.80
N ALA A 509 27.33 10.41 -15.69
CA ALA A 509 26.65 10.35 -16.99
C ALA A 509 27.13 9.18 -17.87
N ASP A 510 28.43 8.84 -17.85
CA ASP A 510 28.98 7.72 -18.64
C ASP A 510 28.43 6.36 -18.17
N LEU A 511 28.16 6.19 -16.88
CA LEU A 511 27.56 4.97 -16.32
C LEU A 511 26.08 4.86 -16.65
N ALA A 512 25.34 5.97 -16.59
CA ALA A 512 23.94 6.00 -17.02
C ALA A 512 23.82 5.64 -18.51
N LEU A 513 24.69 6.21 -19.38
CA LEU A 513 24.76 5.86 -20.81
C LEU A 513 25.10 4.38 -21.04
N LEU A 514 25.99 3.82 -20.22
CA LEU A 514 26.31 2.39 -20.28
C LEU A 514 25.11 1.54 -19.95
N ALA A 515 24.42 1.85 -18.85
CA ALA A 515 23.22 1.14 -18.42
C ALA A 515 22.09 1.22 -19.47
N MET A 516 21.87 2.39 -20.08
CA MET A 516 20.87 2.57 -21.14
C MET A 516 21.13 1.72 -22.40
N ARG A 517 22.33 1.19 -22.59
CA ARG A 517 22.70 0.33 -23.72
C ARG A 517 22.76 -1.14 -23.38
N ASP A 518 22.40 -1.50 -22.17
CA ASP A 518 22.49 -2.87 -21.69
C ASP A 518 21.51 -3.81 -22.40
N ALA A 519 21.88 -5.08 -22.48
CA ALA A 519 21.01 -6.13 -22.99
C ALA A 519 19.77 -6.34 -22.08
N LYS A 520 19.92 -6.14 -20.76
CA LYS A 520 18.84 -6.27 -19.77
C LYS A 520 17.98 -5.02 -19.71
N ALA A 521 16.66 -5.22 -19.83
CA ALA A 521 15.70 -4.14 -19.79
C ALA A 521 15.71 -3.39 -18.44
N GLU A 522 15.92 -4.11 -17.35
CA GLU A 522 16.00 -3.57 -15.98
C GLU A 522 17.14 -2.56 -15.85
N LEU A 523 18.30 -2.86 -16.45
CA LEU A 523 19.43 -1.92 -16.45
C LEU A 523 19.16 -0.72 -17.36
N ARG A 524 18.49 -0.92 -18.52
CA ARG A 524 18.12 0.22 -19.38
C ARG A 524 17.15 1.16 -18.70
N ALA A 525 16.15 0.61 -18.00
CA ALA A 525 15.19 1.40 -17.23
C ALA A 525 15.88 2.15 -16.08
N ALA A 526 16.73 1.48 -15.29
CA ALA A 526 17.52 2.14 -14.25
C ALA A 526 18.43 3.24 -14.82
N GLY A 527 19.10 2.98 -15.97
CA GLY A 527 19.93 3.98 -16.65
C GLY A 527 19.19 5.25 -17.03
N LEU A 528 17.93 5.14 -17.48
CA LEU A 528 17.04 6.27 -17.74
C LEU A 528 16.82 7.12 -16.47
N ARG A 529 16.42 6.48 -15.36
CA ARG A 529 16.18 7.21 -14.10
C ARG A 529 17.44 7.84 -13.53
N LEU A 530 18.55 7.10 -13.53
CA LEU A 530 19.86 7.56 -13.04
C LEU A 530 20.45 8.73 -13.86
N ALA A 531 19.98 8.93 -15.10
CA ALA A 531 20.40 10.03 -15.94
C ALA A 531 19.70 11.36 -15.61
N GLU A 532 18.61 11.38 -14.87
CA GLU A 532 17.69 12.54 -14.75
C GLU A 532 18.37 13.80 -14.24
N SER A 533 19.26 13.70 -13.25
CA SER A 533 20.02 14.85 -12.73
C SER A 533 20.93 15.51 -13.77
N SER A 534 21.43 14.73 -14.71
CA SER A 534 22.29 15.21 -15.83
C SER A 534 21.46 15.68 -17.03
N LEU A 535 20.28 15.06 -17.25
CA LEU A 535 19.31 15.51 -18.25
C LEU A 535 18.81 16.92 -17.96
N ALA A 536 18.51 17.21 -16.71
CA ALA A 536 18.08 18.54 -16.27
C ALA A 536 19.14 19.63 -16.54
N LYS A 537 20.43 19.24 -16.64
CA LYS A 537 21.55 20.12 -17.03
C LYS A 537 21.76 20.25 -18.54
N GLY A 538 20.97 19.54 -19.34
CA GLY A 538 21.00 19.60 -20.80
C GLY A 538 22.08 18.74 -21.49
N ASP A 539 22.51 17.63 -20.88
CA ASP A 539 23.48 16.70 -21.51
C ASP A 539 22.92 16.10 -22.81
N GLN A 540 23.45 16.53 -23.96
CA GLN A 540 22.94 16.15 -25.29
C GLN A 540 23.10 14.66 -25.61
N LYS A 541 24.14 13.99 -25.05
CA LYS A 541 24.36 12.55 -25.28
C LYS A 541 23.29 11.74 -24.53
N LEU A 542 22.96 12.12 -23.28
CA LEU A 542 21.90 11.52 -22.50
C LEU A 542 20.53 11.79 -23.11
N ILE A 543 20.26 13.02 -23.52
CA ILE A 543 18.99 13.39 -24.19
C ILE A 543 18.77 12.48 -25.41
N LYS A 544 19.79 12.34 -26.29
CA LYS A 544 19.68 11.45 -27.45
C LYS A 544 19.41 10.00 -27.06
N ALA A 545 20.04 9.49 -26.01
CA ALA A 545 19.84 8.12 -25.54
C ALA A 545 18.41 7.90 -25.01
N VAL A 546 17.88 8.85 -24.22
CA VAL A 546 16.50 8.81 -23.71
C VAL A 546 15.51 8.81 -24.86
N LEU A 547 15.69 9.69 -25.86
CA LEU A 547 14.82 9.74 -27.05
C LEU A 547 14.83 8.42 -27.83
N THR A 548 15.98 7.74 -27.89
CA THR A 548 16.07 6.41 -28.52
C THR A 548 15.28 5.38 -27.73
N LEU A 549 15.39 5.37 -26.39
CA LEU A 549 14.71 4.41 -25.52
C LEU A 549 13.20 4.67 -25.34
N ALA A 550 12.72 5.84 -25.71
CA ALA A 550 11.28 6.08 -25.84
C ALA A 550 10.60 5.16 -26.87
N GLY A 551 11.38 4.61 -27.83
CA GLY A 551 10.94 3.60 -28.78
C GLY A 551 11.47 2.17 -28.49
N ASP A 552 11.95 1.88 -27.29
CA ASP A 552 12.48 0.55 -26.91
C ASP A 552 11.46 -0.57 -27.13
N GLY A 553 11.93 -1.74 -27.52
CA GLY A 553 11.07 -2.92 -27.68
C GLY A 553 10.41 -3.40 -26.40
N ASN A 554 11.00 -3.12 -25.21
CA ASN A 554 10.46 -3.52 -23.92
C ASN A 554 9.54 -2.44 -23.34
N TRP A 555 8.37 -2.84 -22.87
CA TRP A 555 7.35 -1.93 -22.33
C TRP A 555 7.83 -1.19 -21.06
N GLN A 556 8.50 -1.88 -20.13
CA GLN A 556 9.01 -1.27 -18.89
C GLN A 556 10.04 -0.16 -19.18
N VAL A 557 10.87 -0.35 -20.21
CA VAL A 557 11.84 0.66 -20.64
C VAL A 557 11.12 1.88 -21.22
N ARG A 558 10.12 1.67 -22.10
CA ARG A 558 9.32 2.78 -22.64
C ARG A 558 8.57 3.54 -21.54
N LEU A 559 8.03 2.82 -20.56
CA LEU A 559 7.35 3.42 -19.40
C LEU A 559 8.29 4.32 -18.60
N GLN A 560 9.47 3.81 -18.27
CA GLN A 560 10.49 4.62 -17.60
C GLN A 560 10.95 5.80 -18.45
N ALA A 561 11.09 5.62 -19.76
CA ALA A 561 11.44 6.72 -20.67
C ALA A 561 10.36 7.82 -20.68
N ALA A 562 9.08 7.43 -20.67
CA ALA A 562 7.94 8.36 -20.58
C ALA A 562 8.02 9.23 -19.32
N ALA A 563 8.29 8.62 -18.15
CA ALA A 563 8.48 9.35 -16.89
C ALA A 563 9.75 10.24 -16.92
N THR A 564 10.85 9.70 -17.42
CA THR A 564 12.18 10.39 -17.48
C THR A 564 12.19 11.56 -18.47
N LEU A 565 11.37 11.53 -19.54
CA LEU A 565 11.22 12.68 -20.46
C LEU A 565 10.76 13.95 -19.72
N GLY A 566 10.05 13.79 -18.58
CA GLY A 566 9.69 14.91 -17.71
C GLY A 566 10.89 15.63 -17.06
N ALA A 567 12.07 15.02 -17.02
CA ALA A 567 13.29 15.64 -16.53
C ALA A 567 14.03 16.48 -17.57
N LEU A 568 13.60 16.45 -18.84
CA LEU A 568 14.16 17.32 -19.87
C LEU A 568 13.85 18.80 -19.58
N PRO A 569 14.71 19.73 -20.00
CA PRO A 569 14.37 21.15 -20.00
C PRO A 569 13.05 21.42 -20.76
N ASP A 570 12.25 22.36 -20.29
CA ASP A 570 10.91 22.64 -20.82
C ASP A 570 10.89 22.82 -22.36
N ALA A 571 11.86 23.55 -22.90
CA ALA A 571 11.98 23.78 -24.34
C ALA A 571 12.26 22.50 -25.16
N ALA A 572 12.84 21.47 -24.53
CA ALA A 572 13.20 20.22 -25.20
C ALA A 572 12.17 19.10 -24.97
N ARG A 573 11.18 19.29 -24.10
CA ARG A 573 10.25 18.26 -23.59
C ARG A 573 9.07 18.02 -24.51
N THR A 574 8.44 19.09 -25.05
CA THR A 574 7.14 19.03 -25.73
C THR A 574 7.15 18.10 -26.94
N GLN A 575 8.11 18.24 -27.86
CA GLN A 575 8.16 17.43 -29.09
C GLN A 575 8.39 15.93 -28.83
N PRO A 576 9.32 15.51 -27.94
CA PRO A 576 9.46 14.10 -27.57
C PRO A 576 8.19 13.51 -26.94
N MET A 577 7.48 14.28 -26.12
CA MET A 577 6.22 13.83 -25.52
C MET A 577 5.12 13.64 -26.58
N ILE A 578 5.01 14.56 -27.54
CA ILE A 578 4.09 14.39 -28.68
C ILE A 578 4.46 13.13 -29.46
N ALA A 579 5.72 12.93 -29.78
CA ALA A 579 6.17 11.75 -30.53
C ALA A 579 5.85 10.44 -29.79
N LEU A 580 6.15 10.36 -28.48
CA LEU A 580 5.84 9.20 -27.65
C LEU A 580 4.34 8.92 -27.60
N LEU A 581 3.55 9.94 -27.28
CA LEU A 581 2.11 9.79 -27.10
C LEU A 581 1.39 9.57 -28.43
N SER A 582 1.90 10.04 -29.56
CA SER A 582 1.34 9.72 -30.87
C SER A 582 1.39 8.23 -31.21
N VAL A 583 2.38 7.51 -30.67
CA VAL A 583 2.56 6.06 -30.92
C VAL A 583 1.94 5.22 -29.82
N HIS A 584 2.08 5.65 -28.56
CA HIS A 584 1.72 4.87 -27.36
C HIS A 584 0.64 5.53 -26.49
N GLY A 585 -0.02 6.56 -27.00
CA GLY A 585 -0.96 7.36 -26.22
C GLY A 585 -2.34 6.72 -25.97
N ASP A 586 -2.52 5.45 -26.32
CA ASP A 586 -3.67 4.63 -25.91
C ASP A 586 -3.30 3.62 -24.81
N ASP A 587 -2.04 3.55 -24.37
CA ASP A 587 -1.63 2.80 -23.19
C ASP A 587 -1.81 3.68 -21.92
N PRO A 588 -2.77 3.37 -21.05
CA PRO A 588 -3.13 4.25 -19.94
C PRO A 588 -2.01 4.44 -18.92
N VAL A 589 -1.13 3.43 -18.73
CA VAL A 589 0.00 3.51 -17.82
C VAL A 589 1.07 4.44 -18.38
N LEU A 590 1.36 4.31 -19.67
CA LEU A 590 2.36 5.12 -20.35
C LEU A 590 1.92 6.58 -20.46
N VAL A 591 0.61 6.82 -20.72
CA VAL A 591 0.01 8.15 -20.72
C VAL A 591 0.19 8.85 -19.39
N ASP A 592 -0.19 8.21 -18.28
CA ASP A 592 -0.12 8.85 -16.97
C ASP A 592 1.33 9.14 -16.57
N ALA A 593 2.26 8.22 -16.86
CA ALA A 593 3.70 8.44 -16.65
C ALA A 593 4.23 9.62 -17.47
N ALA A 594 3.85 9.74 -18.74
CA ALA A 594 4.24 10.87 -19.58
C ALA A 594 3.66 12.20 -19.05
N LEU A 595 2.36 12.21 -18.70
CA LEU A 595 1.71 13.41 -18.18
C LEU A 595 2.28 13.87 -16.85
N SER A 596 2.89 12.98 -16.06
CA SER A 596 3.57 13.35 -14.81
C SER A 596 4.66 14.40 -15.03
N GLY A 597 5.30 14.37 -16.21
CA GLY A 597 6.35 15.30 -16.60
C GLY A 597 5.88 16.51 -17.42
N LEU A 598 4.56 16.67 -17.70
CA LEU A 598 4.07 17.69 -18.63
C LEU A 598 3.52 18.95 -17.96
N LYS A 599 3.60 19.08 -16.63
CA LYS A 599 3.05 20.25 -15.93
C LYS A 599 3.45 21.56 -16.61
N GLY A 600 2.43 22.33 -17.07
CA GLY A 600 2.61 23.58 -17.80
C GLY A 600 2.68 23.44 -19.34
N ASN A 601 2.90 22.23 -19.86
CA ASN A 601 3.03 21.96 -21.29
C ASN A 601 1.90 21.09 -21.87
N GLU A 602 0.83 20.85 -21.11
CA GLU A 602 -0.26 19.96 -21.53
C GLU A 602 -1.04 20.48 -22.72
N LEU A 603 -1.32 21.79 -22.80
CA LEU A 603 -2.15 22.36 -23.86
C LEU A 603 -1.51 22.26 -25.26
N PRO A 604 -0.21 22.58 -25.48
CA PRO A 604 0.44 22.34 -26.76
C PRO A 604 0.42 20.87 -27.19
N VAL A 605 0.65 19.93 -26.22
CA VAL A 605 0.63 18.49 -26.50
C VAL A 605 -0.79 18.04 -26.87
N LEU A 606 -1.80 18.45 -26.11
CA LEU A 606 -3.21 18.14 -26.39
C LEU A 606 -3.60 18.61 -27.79
N THR A 607 -3.27 19.86 -28.15
CA THR A 607 -3.63 20.44 -29.42
C THR A 607 -3.01 19.66 -30.60
N ALA A 608 -1.74 19.30 -30.48
CA ALA A 608 -1.05 18.51 -31.48
C ALA A 608 -1.65 17.09 -31.65
N LEU A 609 -1.91 16.41 -30.54
CA LEU A 609 -2.48 15.05 -30.56
C LEU A 609 -3.92 15.04 -31.08
N ALA A 610 -4.76 16.00 -30.67
CA ALA A 610 -6.16 16.08 -31.11
C ALA A 610 -6.27 16.35 -32.62
N ALA A 611 -5.30 17.06 -33.21
CA ALA A 611 -5.26 17.33 -34.64
C ALA A 611 -4.66 16.18 -35.47
N ALA A 612 -4.09 15.18 -34.86
CA ALA A 612 -3.47 14.04 -35.55
C ALA A 612 -4.51 13.16 -36.23
N ARG A 613 -4.20 12.63 -37.42
CA ARG A 613 -5.09 11.73 -38.19
C ARG A 613 -5.52 10.49 -37.37
N ALA A 614 -4.63 9.94 -36.57
CA ALA A 614 -4.86 8.83 -35.65
C ALA A 614 -4.64 9.33 -34.22
N ALA A 615 -5.54 10.18 -33.73
CA ALA A 615 -5.40 10.79 -32.40
C ALA A 615 -5.55 9.73 -31.30
N PRO A 616 -4.62 9.62 -30.37
CA PRO A 616 -4.68 8.66 -29.26
C PRO A 616 -5.71 9.15 -28.23
N ARG A 617 -6.84 8.46 -28.14
CA ARG A 617 -8.00 8.89 -27.36
C ARG A 617 -7.72 9.00 -25.88
N GLU A 618 -6.95 8.06 -25.35
CA GLU A 618 -6.61 8.02 -23.93
C GLU A 618 -5.75 9.22 -23.52
N ALA A 619 -4.70 9.53 -24.27
CA ALA A 619 -3.86 10.71 -24.04
C ALA A 619 -4.67 12.01 -24.16
N VAL A 620 -5.53 12.13 -25.16
CA VAL A 620 -6.40 13.30 -25.35
C VAL A 620 -7.32 13.50 -24.14
N ALA A 621 -7.97 12.43 -23.66
CA ALA A 621 -8.85 12.50 -22.50
C ALA A 621 -8.09 12.91 -21.23
N MET A 622 -6.95 12.30 -20.96
CA MET A 622 -6.18 12.58 -19.73
C MET A 622 -5.57 13.98 -19.74
N LEU A 623 -5.08 14.47 -20.88
CA LEU A 623 -4.60 15.85 -21.03
C LEU A 623 -5.71 16.88 -20.84
N ALA A 624 -6.89 16.65 -21.46
CA ALA A 624 -8.05 17.49 -21.25
C ALA A 624 -8.49 17.50 -19.77
N GLY A 625 -8.46 16.34 -19.11
CA GLY A 625 -8.76 16.20 -17.71
C GLY A 625 -7.79 16.96 -16.80
N ALA A 626 -6.50 16.84 -17.04
CA ALA A 626 -5.47 17.55 -16.29
C ALA A 626 -5.62 19.07 -16.40
N LEU A 627 -5.84 19.59 -17.61
CA LEU A 627 -6.10 21.01 -17.86
C LEU A 627 -7.40 21.50 -17.18
N ALA A 628 -8.46 20.71 -17.25
CA ALA A 628 -9.74 21.03 -16.61
C ALA A 628 -9.66 21.06 -15.08
N LYS A 629 -8.86 20.17 -14.49
CA LYS A 629 -8.65 20.09 -13.04
C LYS A 629 -7.99 21.34 -12.45
N ARG A 630 -7.22 22.09 -13.22
CA ARG A 630 -6.65 23.39 -12.83
C ARG A 630 -7.71 24.44 -12.53
N ARG A 631 -8.93 24.27 -13.06
CA ARG A 631 -10.05 25.18 -12.89
C ARG A 631 -9.75 26.61 -13.39
N ASP A 632 -8.91 26.74 -14.42
CA ASP A 632 -8.72 27.98 -15.14
C ASP A 632 -9.90 28.21 -16.09
N ALA A 633 -10.63 29.30 -15.89
CA ALA A 633 -11.90 29.56 -16.59
C ALA A 633 -11.69 29.75 -18.11
N ALA A 634 -10.62 30.43 -18.50
CA ALA A 634 -10.33 30.70 -19.91
C ALA A 634 -9.94 29.43 -20.65
N THR A 635 -9.05 28.62 -20.04
CA THR A 635 -8.65 27.29 -20.56
C THR A 635 -9.87 26.38 -20.66
N GLY A 636 -10.72 26.35 -19.62
CA GLY A 636 -11.96 25.55 -19.62
C GLY A 636 -12.87 25.89 -20.78
N GLN A 637 -13.08 27.18 -21.06
CA GLN A 637 -13.88 27.65 -22.20
C GLN A 637 -13.24 27.23 -23.55
N GLN A 638 -11.92 27.38 -23.70
CA GLN A 638 -11.21 26.96 -24.91
C GLN A 638 -11.35 25.45 -25.15
N LEU A 639 -11.23 24.64 -24.11
CA LEU A 639 -11.34 23.17 -24.22
C LEU A 639 -12.78 22.74 -24.58
N VAL A 640 -13.80 23.40 -24.01
CA VAL A 640 -15.20 23.16 -24.39
C VAL A 640 -15.42 23.51 -25.85
N ALA A 641 -14.87 24.65 -26.32
CA ALA A 641 -14.94 25.02 -27.74
C ALA A 641 -14.20 24.03 -28.65
N LEU A 642 -13.02 23.52 -28.21
CA LEU A 642 -12.27 22.49 -28.93
C LEU A 642 -13.09 21.20 -29.09
N ALA A 643 -13.73 20.73 -28.02
CA ALA A 643 -14.57 19.52 -28.04
C ALA A 643 -15.81 19.67 -28.96
N ALA A 644 -16.23 20.90 -29.23
CA ALA A 644 -17.38 21.23 -30.10
C ALA A 644 -17.00 21.36 -31.58
N ARG A 645 -15.73 21.34 -31.95
CA ARG A 645 -15.28 21.49 -33.35
C ARG A 645 -15.74 20.34 -34.24
N ASP A 646 -16.38 20.62 -35.34
CA ASP A 646 -16.92 19.61 -36.28
C ASP A 646 -15.87 19.01 -37.22
N ASP A 647 -14.72 19.66 -37.36
CA ASP A 647 -13.56 19.14 -38.10
C ASP A 647 -12.75 18.08 -37.34
N LEU A 648 -13.04 17.88 -36.04
CA LEU A 648 -12.44 16.80 -35.26
C LEU A 648 -13.29 15.53 -35.33
N PRO A 649 -12.65 14.34 -35.43
CA PRO A 649 -13.37 13.08 -35.42
C PRO A 649 -14.20 12.87 -34.13
N ALA A 650 -15.40 12.31 -34.25
CA ALA A 650 -16.29 12.08 -33.10
C ALA A 650 -15.62 11.35 -31.92
N PRO A 651 -14.76 10.33 -32.10
CA PRO A 651 -14.04 9.69 -30.98
C PRO A 651 -13.09 10.63 -30.22
N VAL A 652 -12.47 11.59 -30.91
CA VAL A 652 -11.59 12.59 -30.29
C VAL A 652 -12.43 13.60 -29.49
N ARG A 653 -13.55 14.04 -30.03
CA ARG A 653 -14.52 14.93 -29.35
C ARG A 653 -15.07 14.26 -28.09
N THR A 654 -15.42 12.95 -28.16
CA THR A 654 -15.84 12.18 -27.00
C THR A 654 -14.72 12.13 -25.93
N ALA A 655 -13.48 11.83 -26.31
CA ALA A 655 -12.35 11.80 -25.39
C ALA A 655 -12.12 13.18 -24.71
N LEU A 656 -12.25 14.27 -25.43
CA LEU A 656 -12.20 15.61 -24.86
C LEU A 656 -13.33 15.85 -23.85
N LEU A 657 -14.57 15.51 -24.18
CA LEU A 657 -15.72 15.68 -23.29
C LEU A 657 -15.60 14.84 -22.02
N ASP A 658 -15.17 13.58 -22.14
CA ASP A 658 -14.97 12.67 -20.99
C ASP A 658 -13.83 13.17 -20.10
N GLY A 659 -12.72 13.60 -20.69
CA GLY A 659 -11.59 14.17 -19.96
C GLY A 659 -11.98 15.45 -19.21
N LEU A 660 -12.68 16.37 -19.85
CA LEU A 660 -13.19 17.60 -19.24
C LEU A 660 -14.15 17.28 -18.07
N ALA A 661 -15.05 16.33 -18.25
CA ALA A 661 -15.98 15.92 -17.20
C ALA A 661 -15.21 15.36 -16.00
N LEU A 662 -14.18 14.52 -16.23
CA LEU A 662 -13.33 13.98 -15.21
C LEU A 662 -12.56 15.09 -14.45
N GLY A 663 -11.98 16.04 -15.17
CA GLY A 663 -11.22 17.14 -14.57
C GLY A 663 -12.11 18.13 -13.78
N PHE A 664 -13.26 18.51 -14.30
CA PHE A 664 -14.20 19.42 -13.61
C PHE A 664 -14.85 18.76 -12.39
N ALA A 665 -15.02 17.44 -12.39
CA ALA A 665 -15.44 16.67 -11.22
C ALA A 665 -14.36 16.60 -10.14
N GLY A 666 -13.16 17.12 -10.37
CA GLY A 666 -12.04 17.09 -9.44
C GLY A 666 -11.04 15.94 -9.65
N GLY A 667 -11.23 15.17 -10.71
CA GLY A 667 -10.45 13.98 -11.03
C GLY A 667 -10.81 12.78 -10.15
N ALA A 668 -10.93 11.61 -10.73
CA ALA A 668 -10.85 10.39 -9.96
C ALA A 668 -9.35 10.12 -9.73
N GLN A 669 -8.88 10.08 -8.50
CA GLN A 669 -7.58 9.47 -8.21
C GLN A 669 -7.77 7.95 -8.27
N THR A 670 -7.83 7.43 -9.48
CA THR A 670 -7.82 6.00 -9.73
C THR A 670 -6.39 5.62 -10.17
N GLY A 671 -5.60 5.16 -9.23
CA GLY A 671 -4.61 4.14 -9.55
C GLY A 671 -5.36 2.91 -10.07
N GLY A 672 -4.73 2.08 -10.88
CA GLY A 672 -5.34 0.91 -11.50
C GLY A 672 -6.26 0.16 -10.56
N ASN A 673 -7.47 -0.10 -10.99
CA ASN A 673 -8.57 -0.60 -10.17
C ASN A 673 -8.60 0.10 -8.82
N ALA A 674 -9.41 1.16 -8.72
CA ALA A 674 -9.54 2.03 -7.55
C ALA A 674 -9.68 1.18 -6.28
N VAL A 675 -8.60 1.04 -5.53
CA VAL A 675 -8.52 0.14 -4.41
C VAL A 675 -8.30 0.87 -3.12
N ALA A 676 -8.95 0.30 -2.13
CA ALA A 676 -8.99 0.71 -0.74
C ALA A 676 -7.64 1.19 -0.20
N GLY A 677 -7.62 2.32 0.47
CA GLY A 677 -6.54 2.77 1.31
C GLY A 677 -5.86 4.09 0.94
N GLY A 678 -6.16 4.69 -0.20
CA GLY A 678 -5.55 5.96 -0.56
C GLY A 678 -6.33 7.18 -0.05
N ARG A 679 -6.03 7.72 1.13
CA ARG A 679 -6.50 9.07 1.50
C ARG A 679 -5.76 10.11 0.66
N ALA A 680 -6.40 10.64 -0.38
CA ALA A 680 -5.92 11.84 -1.06
C ALA A 680 -6.18 13.06 -0.16
N GLY A 681 -5.16 13.77 0.24
CA GLY A 681 -5.34 15.05 0.89
C GLY A 681 -4.34 15.34 2.01
N GLY A 682 -3.04 15.16 1.77
CA GLY A 682 -2.00 15.89 2.50
C GLY A 682 -1.84 17.29 1.91
N ASN A 683 -1.64 18.31 2.75
CA ASN A 683 -1.23 19.63 2.30
C ASN A 683 0.09 19.52 1.52
N ILE A 684 0.05 19.68 0.21
CA ILE A 684 1.25 19.98 -0.56
C ILE A 684 1.60 21.44 -0.23
N PRO A 685 2.80 21.75 0.30
CA PRO A 685 3.21 23.12 0.49
C PRO A 685 3.15 23.87 -0.85
N GLY A 686 2.35 24.94 -0.93
CA GLY A 686 2.19 25.74 -2.13
C GLY A 686 0.87 25.56 -2.88
N VAL A 687 0.02 24.61 -2.52
CA VAL A 687 -1.35 24.52 -3.07
C VAL A 687 -2.28 25.32 -2.16
N SER A 688 -2.70 26.48 -2.61
CA SER A 688 -3.71 27.28 -1.95
C SER A 688 -4.97 26.45 -1.70
N ARG A 689 -5.45 26.45 -0.45
CA ARG A 689 -6.75 25.90 -0.05
C ARG A 689 -7.86 26.65 -0.80
N GLN A 690 -8.17 26.25 -2.04
CA GLN A 690 -9.42 26.67 -2.63
C GLN A 690 -10.52 25.84 -1.96
N ARG A 691 -11.44 26.53 -1.30
CA ARG A 691 -12.65 26.00 -0.68
C ARG A 691 -13.48 25.29 -1.76
N GLY A 692 -13.38 23.97 -1.84
CA GLY A 692 -14.21 23.13 -2.68
C GLY A 692 -15.55 22.85 -2.00
N GLY A 693 -16.47 23.78 -2.06
CA GLY A 693 -17.89 23.44 -2.07
C GLY A 693 -18.21 22.85 -3.44
N GLY A 694 -19.24 22.02 -3.57
CA GLY A 694 -19.70 21.41 -4.82
C GLY A 694 -20.11 22.38 -5.93
N ASN A 695 -19.27 23.35 -6.20
CA ASN A 695 -19.47 24.39 -7.20
C ASN A 695 -19.16 23.82 -8.57
N ARG A 696 -20.16 23.85 -9.43
CA ARG A 696 -19.98 23.70 -10.85
C ARG A 696 -18.80 24.56 -11.31
N PHE A 697 -18.06 24.09 -12.30
CA PHE A 697 -16.99 24.85 -12.88
C PHE A 697 -17.57 26.10 -13.61
N GLU A 698 -17.08 27.27 -13.25
CA GLU A 698 -17.58 28.51 -13.82
C GLU A 698 -16.87 28.82 -15.14
N LEU A 699 -17.63 28.77 -16.23
CA LEU A 699 -17.21 29.22 -17.55
C LEU A 699 -17.45 30.73 -17.68
N PRO A 700 -16.56 31.46 -18.38
CA PRO A 700 -16.73 32.91 -18.56
C PRO A 700 -17.91 33.28 -19.45
N ALA A 701 -18.40 32.38 -20.29
CA ALA A 701 -19.52 32.61 -21.19
C ALA A 701 -20.38 31.33 -21.33
N ASP A 702 -21.62 31.53 -21.84
CA ASP A 702 -22.57 30.46 -22.16
C ASP A 702 -21.95 29.48 -23.17
N PRO A 703 -21.83 28.20 -22.82
CA PRO A 703 -21.27 27.17 -23.70
C PRO A 703 -22.32 26.64 -24.69
N ARG A 704 -22.87 27.50 -25.56
CA ARG A 704 -23.95 27.17 -26.51
C ARG A 704 -23.62 25.95 -27.38
N SER A 705 -22.38 25.83 -27.84
CA SER A 705 -21.94 24.68 -28.63
C SER A 705 -22.05 23.35 -27.84
N LEU A 706 -21.75 23.38 -26.55
CA LEU A 706 -21.92 22.19 -25.66
C LEU A 706 -23.41 21.87 -25.46
N ALA A 707 -24.27 22.90 -25.33
CA ALA A 707 -25.70 22.71 -25.21
C ALA A 707 -26.30 22.10 -26.49
N VAL A 708 -25.83 22.51 -27.67
CA VAL A 708 -26.22 21.92 -28.96
C VAL A 708 -25.83 20.44 -29.03
N LEU A 709 -24.61 20.10 -28.66
CA LEU A 709 -24.16 18.70 -28.58
C LEU A 709 -25.00 17.87 -27.60
N ALA A 710 -25.32 18.43 -26.44
CA ALA A 710 -26.13 17.74 -25.41
C ALA A 710 -27.59 17.52 -25.88
N ALA A 711 -28.12 18.35 -26.74
CA ALA A 711 -29.46 18.20 -27.33
C ALA A 711 -29.48 17.23 -28.52
N GLY A 712 -28.33 16.83 -29.03
CA GLY A 712 -28.18 15.89 -30.14
C GLY A 712 -28.67 14.47 -29.80
N LYS A 713 -28.64 13.59 -30.80
CA LYS A 713 -29.02 12.17 -30.70
C LYS A 713 -27.86 11.24 -31.03
N ASP A 714 -26.71 11.80 -31.30
CA ASP A 714 -25.48 11.07 -31.64
C ASP A 714 -24.67 10.62 -30.38
N ALA A 715 -23.56 10.00 -30.61
CA ALA A 715 -22.68 9.46 -29.52
C ALA A 715 -22.10 10.58 -28.63
N LEU A 716 -22.13 11.84 -29.04
CA LEU A 716 -21.62 12.98 -28.27
C LEU A 716 -22.63 13.51 -27.26
N ALA A 717 -23.93 13.20 -27.44
CA ALA A 717 -24.99 13.78 -26.63
C ALA A 717 -24.85 13.44 -25.13
N GLU A 718 -24.62 12.20 -24.78
CA GLU A 718 -24.49 11.77 -23.37
C GLU A 718 -23.23 12.33 -22.69
N PRO A 719 -22.01 12.24 -23.27
CA PRO A 719 -20.83 12.93 -22.74
C PRO A 719 -21.05 14.45 -22.57
N ALA A 720 -21.67 15.11 -23.55
CA ALA A 720 -21.95 16.54 -23.48
C ALA A 720 -22.97 16.90 -22.38
N LYS A 721 -24.03 16.11 -22.16
CA LYS A 721 -24.97 16.26 -21.03
C LYS A 721 -24.28 16.13 -19.69
N LYS A 722 -23.41 15.12 -19.52
CA LYS A 722 -22.62 14.93 -18.30
C LYS A 722 -21.73 16.14 -18.01
N LEU A 723 -21.03 16.65 -19.03
CA LEU A 723 -20.19 17.82 -18.89
C LEU A 723 -21.00 19.07 -18.58
N LEU A 724 -22.14 19.28 -19.26
CA LEU A 724 -23.04 20.43 -19.05
C LEU A 724 -23.57 20.47 -17.61
N ALA A 725 -23.77 19.31 -16.97
CA ALA A 725 -24.19 19.25 -15.58
C ALA A 725 -23.11 19.76 -14.59
N LEU A 726 -21.83 19.69 -14.97
CA LEU A 726 -20.68 20.04 -14.13
C LEU A 726 -20.26 21.53 -14.27
N VAL A 727 -20.78 22.27 -15.24
CA VAL A 727 -20.37 23.66 -15.49
C VAL A 727 -21.48 24.65 -15.13
N THR A 728 -21.10 25.91 -14.91
CA THR A 728 -22.02 27.04 -14.78
C THR A 728 -21.47 28.23 -15.57
N TRP A 729 -22.27 29.28 -15.83
CA TRP A 729 -21.86 30.48 -16.54
C TRP A 729 -22.77 31.65 -16.18
N PRO A 730 -22.41 32.92 -16.47
CA PRO A 730 -23.26 34.07 -16.24
C PRO A 730 -24.62 33.92 -16.94
N GLY A 731 -25.70 33.99 -16.16
CA GLY A 731 -27.08 33.82 -16.67
C GLY A 731 -27.65 32.42 -16.57
N ARG A 732 -26.89 31.41 -16.17
CA ARG A 732 -27.43 30.08 -15.82
C ARG A 732 -28.18 30.15 -14.49
N PRO A 733 -29.44 29.65 -14.39
CA PRO A 733 -30.15 29.59 -13.11
C PRO A 733 -29.35 28.88 -12.05
N ALA A 734 -29.14 29.53 -10.91
CA ALA A 734 -28.47 28.91 -9.76
C ALA A 734 -29.39 27.86 -9.10
N PRO A 735 -28.86 26.74 -8.58
CA PRO A 735 -29.62 25.87 -7.70
C PRO A 735 -30.13 26.68 -6.48
N PRO A 736 -31.25 26.27 -5.85
CA PRO A 736 -31.74 26.90 -4.64
C PRO A 736 -30.61 26.96 -3.58
N ALA A 737 -30.34 28.14 -3.04
CA ALA A 737 -29.38 28.29 -1.95
C ALA A 737 -29.93 27.64 -0.66
N LEU A 738 -29.08 26.96 0.08
CA LEU A 738 -29.44 26.52 1.42
C LEU A 738 -29.69 27.74 2.32
N PRO A 739 -30.66 27.69 3.24
CA PRO A 739 -30.84 28.76 4.21
C PRO A 739 -29.55 28.92 5.05
N PRO A 740 -29.25 30.17 5.45
CA PRO A 740 -28.08 30.42 6.29
C PRO A 740 -28.20 29.65 7.61
N ARG A 741 -27.10 29.05 8.05
CA ARG A 741 -27.01 28.35 9.33
C ARG A 741 -27.09 29.33 10.49
N SER A 742 -27.77 28.95 11.55
CA SER A 742 -27.66 29.60 12.87
C SER A 742 -26.24 29.47 13.44
N ALA A 743 -25.91 30.25 14.46
CA ALA A 743 -24.60 30.18 15.11
C ALA A 743 -24.31 28.79 15.71
N SER A 744 -25.32 28.11 16.25
CA SER A 744 -25.19 26.75 16.79
C SER A 744 -24.99 25.70 15.68
N GLU A 745 -25.71 25.82 14.58
CA GLU A 745 -25.53 24.94 13.41
C GLU A 745 -24.18 25.15 12.75
N GLU A 746 -23.67 26.37 12.69
CA GLU A 746 -22.34 26.65 12.17
C GLU A 746 -21.23 26.04 13.06
N ALA A 747 -21.39 26.12 14.40
CA ALA A 747 -20.48 25.47 15.34
C ALA A 747 -20.50 23.94 15.15
N LEU A 748 -21.70 23.36 15.02
CA LEU A 748 -21.90 21.94 14.77
C LEU A 748 -21.26 21.52 13.44
N PHE A 749 -21.46 22.30 12.38
CA PHE A 749 -20.88 22.07 11.05
C PHE A 749 -19.34 22.08 11.10
N ARG A 750 -18.71 23.03 11.78
CA ARG A 750 -17.24 23.11 11.91
C ARG A 750 -16.67 21.94 12.70
N ARG A 751 -17.32 21.58 13.82
CA ARG A 751 -16.93 20.37 14.58
C ARG A 751 -17.06 19.13 13.71
N GLY A 752 -18.14 19.00 12.94
CA GLY A 752 -18.36 17.91 12.01
C GLY A 752 -17.31 17.84 10.90
N GLN A 753 -16.81 18.96 10.42
CA GLN A 753 -15.72 19.01 9.46
C GLN A 753 -14.42 18.38 10.03
N SER A 754 -14.08 18.70 11.26
CA SER A 754 -12.90 18.12 11.92
C SER A 754 -13.06 16.59 12.06
N ILE A 755 -14.18 16.14 12.61
CA ILE A 755 -14.48 14.70 12.76
C ILE A 755 -14.45 13.99 11.39
N TYR A 756 -15.03 14.59 10.35
CA TYR A 756 -15.01 14.03 9.01
C TYR A 756 -13.60 13.83 8.46
N VAL A 757 -12.75 14.84 8.61
CA VAL A 757 -11.35 14.76 8.14
C VAL A 757 -10.58 13.69 8.89
N GLU A 758 -10.83 13.54 10.18
CA GLU A 758 -10.14 12.59 11.04
C GLU A 758 -10.60 11.14 10.82
N GLN A 759 -11.91 10.90 10.73
CA GLN A 759 -12.48 9.56 10.80
C GLN A 759 -13.10 9.05 9.50
N CYS A 760 -13.63 9.92 8.64
CA CYS A 760 -14.42 9.53 7.47
C CYS A 760 -13.70 9.70 6.15
N SER A 761 -12.82 10.73 6.06
CA SER A 761 -12.14 11.09 4.82
C SER A 761 -11.22 9.99 4.28
N GLY A 762 -10.86 9.02 5.12
CA GLY A 762 -10.07 7.86 4.76
C GLY A 762 -10.72 7.02 3.67
N CYS A 763 -11.98 6.72 3.84
CA CYS A 763 -12.77 5.92 2.92
C CYS A 763 -13.54 6.81 1.93
N HIS A 764 -14.19 7.87 2.42
CA HIS A 764 -15.06 8.72 1.60
C HIS A 764 -14.35 9.87 0.90
N GLN A 765 -13.05 10.04 1.10
CA GLN A 765 -12.21 11.10 0.58
C GLN A 765 -12.61 12.51 1.06
N VAL A 766 -11.67 13.45 1.02
CA VAL A 766 -11.84 14.81 1.63
C VAL A 766 -13.00 15.59 1.03
N GLN A 767 -13.33 15.36 -0.25
CA GLN A 767 -14.44 16.00 -0.96
C GLN A 767 -15.71 15.15 -0.97
N GLY A 768 -15.78 14.08 -0.19
CA GLY A 768 -16.94 13.20 -0.18
C GLY A 768 -17.17 12.46 -1.49
N GLN A 769 -16.18 12.41 -2.39
CA GLN A 769 -16.31 11.79 -3.72
C GLN A 769 -16.29 10.27 -3.67
N GLY A 770 -15.95 9.67 -2.52
CA GLY A 770 -15.85 8.23 -2.34
C GLY A 770 -14.66 7.64 -3.09
N GLN A 771 -14.61 6.33 -3.09
CA GLN A 771 -13.60 5.53 -3.77
C GLN A 771 -14.26 4.23 -4.24
N ALA A 772 -14.15 3.91 -5.52
CA ALA A 772 -14.99 2.94 -6.22
C ALA A 772 -15.11 1.55 -5.56
N THR A 773 -14.04 1.06 -4.93
CA THR A 773 -14.01 -0.27 -4.28
C THR A 773 -14.01 -0.21 -2.74
N VAL A 774 -14.02 0.99 -2.15
CA VAL A 774 -13.91 1.18 -0.69
C VAL A 774 -15.17 1.75 -0.09
N ALA A 775 -15.63 2.88 -0.64
CA ALA A 775 -16.78 3.58 -0.10
C ALA A 775 -17.49 4.39 -1.20
N PRO A 776 -18.81 4.42 -1.21
CA PRO A 776 -19.57 5.20 -2.18
C PRO A 776 -19.36 6.69 -1.94
N PRO A 777 -19.63 7.54 -2.97
CA PRO A 777 -19.61 8.98 -2.80
C PRO A 777 -20.68 9.43 -1.82
N LEU A 778 -20.31 10.35 -0.93
CA LEU A 778 -21.25 11.09 -0.07
C LEU A 778 -21.74 12.38 -0.76
N ALA A 779 -20.91 12.94 -1.65
CA ALA A 779 -21.28 14.05 -2.50
C ALA A 779 -22.40 13.64 -3.45
N GLY A 780 -23.53 14.35 -3.42
CA GLY A 780 -24.73 14.05 -4.21
C GLY A 780 -25.49 12.79 -3.80
N SER A 781 -25.18 12.20 -2.64
CA SER A 781 -25.81 10.97 -2.17
C SER A 781 -27.24 11.21 -1.71
N LYS A 782 -28.21 10.47 -2.31
CA LYS A 782 -29.61 10.50 -1.90
C LYS A 782 -29.81 10.03 -0.45
N ARG A 783 -29.01 9.05 0.03
CA ARG A 783 -29.06 8.54 1.40
C ARG A 783 -28.58 9.58 2.40
N VAL A 784 -27.56 10.34 2.06
CA VAL A 784 -27.06 11.46 2.87
C VAL A 784 -28.11 12.56 2.98
N ALA A 785 -28.79 12.88 1.87
CA ALA A 785 -29.85 13.90 1.83
C ALA A 785 -31.21 13.44 2.36
N ALA A 786 -31.39 12.13 2.57
CA ALA A 786 -32.64 11.53 3.06
C ALA A 786 -33.03 12.05 4.46
N ASN A 787 -34.18 11.64 4.97
CA ASN A 787 -34.59 11.90 6.36
C ASN A 787 -33.43 11.54 7.31
N GLY A 788 -33.32 12.27 8.42
CA GLY A 788 -32.18 12.21 9.31
C GLY A 788 -31.94 10.85 9.96
N ASP A 789 -32.99 10.04 10.14
CA ASP A 789 -32.90 8.67 10.64
C ASP A 789 -32.04 7.77 9.75
N VAL A 790 -32.14 7.90 8.41
CA VAL A 790 -31.37 7.09 7.45
C VAL A 790 -29.87 7.27 7.61
N PRO A 791 -29.30 8.48 7.51
CA PRO A 791 -27.85 8.66 7.70
C PRO A 791 -27.39 8.35 9.13
N VAL A 792 -28.23 8.57 10.14
CA VAL A 792 -27.91 8.20 11.53
C VAL A 792 -27.81 6.68 11.65
N ARG A 793 -28.78 5.91 11.14
CA ARG A 793 -28.73 4.45 11.13
C ARG A 793 -27.49 3.91 10.44
N ILE A 794 -27.14 4.46 9.26
CA ILE A 794 -25.96 4.04 8.52
C ILE A 794 -24.70 4.30 9.34
N LEU A 795 -24.57 5.46 9.95
CA LEU A 795 -23.37 5.82 10.69
C LEU A 795 -23.27 5.01 12.01
N THR A 796 -24.39 4.82 12.73
CA THR A 796 -24.38 4.19 14.05
C THR A 796 -24.37 2.67 13.98
N ASN A 797 -25.14 2.07 13.07
CA ASN A 797 -25.29 0.61 12.99
C ASN A 797 -24.50 -0.02 11.83
N GLY A 798 -23.92 0.80 10.97
CA GLY A 798 -23.22 0.33 9.77
C GLY A 798 -24.14 0.02 8.60
N LEU A 799 -23.55 -0.12 7.43
CA LEU A 799 -24.24 -0.48 6.19
C LEU A 799 -23.40 -1.45 5.35
N GLU A 800 -23.94 -2.60 5.08
CA GLU A 800 -23.38 -3.53 4.10
C GLU A 800 -23.96 -3.19 2.72
N GLY A 801 -23.12 -2.60 1.88
CA GLY A 801 -23.43 -2.19 0.52
C GLY A 801 -22.73 -3.04 -0.53
N LYS A 802 -22.98 -2.75 -1.81
CA LYS A 802 -22.34 -3.42 -2.97
C LYS A 802 -20.80 -3.24 -2.99
N ILE A 803 -20.31 -2.12 -2.50
CA ILE A 803 -18.88 -1.79 -2.53
C ILE A 803 -18.17 -2.42 -1.32
N GLY A 804 -18.84 -2.52 -0.19
CA GLY A 804 -18.24 -3.04 1.03
C GLY A 804 -19.03 -2.67 2.28
N LEU A 805 -18.42 -2.85 3.43
CA LEU A 805 -18.98 -2.54 4.74
C LEU A 805 -18.62 -1.11 5.15
N MET A 806 -19.64 -0.26 5.34
CA MET A 806 -19.52 0.91 6.22
C MET A 806 -19.58 0.41 7.67
N PRO A 807 -18.48 0.50 8.43
CA PRO A 807 -18.46 -0.02 9.80
C PRO A 807 -19.45 0.75 10.70
N PRO A 808 -19.99 0.11 11.76
CA PRO A 808 -20.79 0.79 12.75
C PRO A 808 -19.92 1.69 13.62
N LEU A 809 -20.12 2.99 13.57
CA LEU A 809 -19.36 3.97 14.37
C LEU A 809 -20.16 4.49 15.58
N GLY A 810 -21.29 3.88 15.88
CA GLY A 810 -22.16 4.32 16.97
C GLY A 810 -21.53 4.25 18.37
N SER A 811 -20.68 3.26 18.62
CA SER A 811 -19.95 3.13 19.88
C SER A 811 -18.77 4.08 20.02
N ALA A 812 -18.25 4.58 18.89
CA ALA A 812 -17.07 5.46 18.82
C ALA A 812 -17.42 6.95 18.90
N MET A 813 -18.70 7.32 18.79
CA MET A 813 -19.17 8.70 18.72
C MET A 813 -20.37 8.93 19.65
N ASN A 814 -20.36 10.03 20.38
CA ASN A 814 -21.54 10.48 21.12
C ASN A 814 -22.57 11.16 20.21
N ASP A 815 -23.76 11.49 20.75
CA ASP A 815 -24.86 12.05 19.97
C ASP A 815 -24.53 13.38 19.31
N GLU A 816 -23.73 14.22 19.97
CA GLU A 816 -23.27 15.50 19.43
C GLU A 816 -22.28 15.31 18.27
N GLU A 817 -21.40 14.33 18.36
CA GLU A 817 -20.43 14.03 17.32
C GLU A 817 -21.08 13.44 16.07
N VAL A 818 -22.04 12.54 16.25
CA VAL A 818 -22.86 12.03 15.15
C VAL A 818 -23.63 13.15 14.48
N ALA A 819 -24.29 14.02 15.27
CA ALA A 819 -25.01 15.17 14.76
C ALA A 819 -24.09 16.13 13.98
N ALA A 820 -22.91 16.39 14.50
CA ALA A 820 -21.90 17.27 13.91
C ALA A 820 -21.43 16.73 12.56
N VAL A 821 -20.93 15.51 12.51
CA VAL A 821 -20.37 14.94 11.27
C VAL A 821 -21.44 14.77 10.20
N LEU A 822 -22.66 14.36 10.58
CA LEU A 822 -23.74 14.23 9.62
C LEU A 822 -24.24 15.61 9.13
N THR A 823 -24.30 16.63 9.98
CA THR A 823 -24.59 17.99 9.56
C THR A 823 -23.56 18.48 8.52
N TYR A 824 -22.26 18.25 8.76
CA TYR A 824 -21.23 18.57 7.81
C TYR A 824 -21.42 17.85 6.47
N VAL A 825 -21.59 16.53 6.48
CA VAL A 825 -21.74 15.70 5.27
C VAL A 825 -23.00 16.08 4.49
N ARG A 826 -24.11 16.34 5.19
CA ARG A 826 -25.39 16.71 4.58
C ARG A 826 -25.41 18.09 3.92
N GLN A 827 -24.49 18.98 4.30
CA GLN A 827 -24.42 20.36 3.80
C GLN A 827 -23.11 20.67 3.05
N SER A 828 -22.29 19.64 2.77
CA SER A 828 -21.05 19.80 2.02
C SER A 828 -21.20 19.26 0.59
N TRP A 829 -20.32 19.67 -0.29
CA TRP A 829 -20.15 19.14 -1.67
C TRP A 829 -21.41 19.15 -2.52
N GLY A 830 -22.29 20.16 -2.31
CA GLY A 830 -23.55 20.29 -3.04
C GLY A 830 -24.71 19.45 -2.49
N ASN A 831 -24.53 18.77 -1.38
CA ASN A 831 -25.64 18.18 -0.64
C ASN A 831 -26.53 19.27 -0.02
N THR A 832 -27.84 19.04 0.00
CA THR A 832 -28.86 20.01 0.43
C THR A 832 -29.67 19.53 1.63
N GLY A 833 -29.14 18.59 2.40
CA GLY A 833 -29.80 18.08 3.62
C GLY A 833 -29.83 19.11 4.75
N THR A 834 -30.85 19.05 5.59
CA THR A 834 -30.96 19.91 6.79
C THR A 834 -29.96 19.50 7.86
N PRO A 835 -29.48 20.43 8.71
CA PRO A 835 -28.72 20.13 9.92
C PRO A 835 -29.47 19.13 10.81
N LEU A 836 -28.73 18.28 11.52
CA LEU A 836 -29.31 17.31 12.45
C LEU A 836 -29.04 17.75 13.89
N PRO A 837 -30.08 18.06 14.69
CA PRO A 837 -29.87 18.41 16.09
C PRO A 837 -29.51 17.15 16.91
N PRO A 838 -28.63 17.28 17.93
CA PRO A 838 -28.19 16.13 18.74
C PRO A 838 -29.34 15.40 19.44
N ALA A 839 -30.40 16.11 19.81
CA ALA A 839 -31.59 15.51 20.44
C ALA A 839 -32.29 14.52 19.51
N ALA A 840 -32.44 14.85 18.22
CA ALA A 840 -33.02 13.94 17.23
C ALA A 840 -32.09 12.73 16.95
N VAL A 841 -30.79 12.93 16.94
CA VAL A 841 -29.83 11.84 16.82
C VAL A 841 -29.96 10.86 17.97
N LYS A 842 -30.07 11.36 19.21
CA LYS A 842 -30.29 10.55 20.40
C LYS A 842 -31.56 9.70 20.30
N GLU A 843 -32.66 10.28 19.86
CA GLU A 843 -33.91 9.59 19.66
C GLU A 843 -33.78 8.45 18.64
N TRP A 844 -33.20 8.73 17.47
CA TRP A 844 -33.00 7.71 16.42
C TRP A 844 -32.07 6.60 16.87
N ARG A 845 -30.97 6.92 17.57
CA ARG A 845 -30.05 5.89 18.08
C ARG A 845 -30.77 4.94 19.06
N LEU A 846 -31.60 5.47 19.95
CA LEU A 846 -32.38 4.65 20.88
C LEU A 846 -33.39 3.76 20.13
N ALA A 847 -34.05 4.30 19.11
CA ALA A 847 -35.03 3.54 18.31
C ALA A 847 -34.36 2.36 17.58
N PHE A 848 -33.09 2.46 17.20
CA PHE A 848 -32.37 1.42 16.46
C PHE A 848 -31.34 0.64 17.30
N ALA A 849 -31.31 0.84 18.61
CA ALA A 849 -30.35 0.17 19.51
C ALA A 849 -30.47 -1.36 19.55
N HIS A 850 -31.61 -1.92 19.11
CA HIS A 850 -31.81 -3.36 19.01
C HIS A 850 -31.07 -4.04 17.85
N ARG A 851 -30.50 -3.26 16.91
CA ARG A 851 -29.73 -3.81 15.80
C ARG A 851 -28.30 -4.13 16.22
N THR A 852 -27.93 -5.40 16.08
CA THR A 852 -26.62 -5.93 16.43
C THR A 852 -25.75 -6.21 15.20
N THR A 853 -26.30 -6.02 13.98
CA THR A 853 -25.58 -6.21 12.70
C THR A 853 -25.80 -5.02 11.77
N PRO A 854 -24.85 -4.73 10.87
CA PRO A 854 -25.02 -3.70 9.84
C PRO A 854 -26.28 -3.93 9.02
N GLY A 855 -26.96 -2.83 8.65
CA GLY A 855 -28.13 -2.90 7.77
C GLY A 855 -27.74 -3.23 6.34
N SER A 856 -28.59 -3.97 5.62
CA SER A 856 -28.46 -4.09 4.16
C SER A 856 -29.02 -2.85 3.44
N GLU A 857 -28.68 -2.67 2.17
CA GLU A 857 -29.27 -1.59 1.36
C GLU A 857 -30.80 -1.67 1.34
N LYS A 858 -31.36 -2.88 1.30
CA LYS A 858 -32.82 -3.10 1.33
C LYS A 858 -33.44 -2.68 2.68
N ASP A 859 -32.75 -2.94 3.78
CA ASP A 859 -33.23 -2.56 5.13
C ASP A 859 -33.24 -1.03 5.31
N ILE A 860 -32.26 -0.35 4.73
CA ILE A 860 -32.14 1.10 4.84
C ILE A 860 -33.15 1.81 3.93
N ASP A 861 -33.38 1.29 2.72
CA ASP A 861 -34.27 1.88 1.73
C ASP A 861 -35.75 1.49 1.95
N ALA A 862 -36.04 0.54 2.81
CA ALA A 862 -37.42 0.16 3.14
C ALA A 862 -38.12 1.27 3.94
N PRO A 863 -39.37 1.65 3.58
CA PRO A 863 -40.15 2.59 4.37
C PRO A 863 -40.41 1.99 5.78
N GLN A 864 -40.06 2.75 6.81
CA GLN A 864 -40.34 2.33 8.18
C GLN A 864 -41.82 2.45 8.48
N ARG A 865 -42.39 1.37 9.01
CA ARG A 865 -43.75 1.34 9.51
C ARG A 865 -43.84 1.97 10.89
#